data_2a05cbd9fc99529aecbd039649e0066d
#
_entry.id   2a05cbd9fc99529aecbd039649e0066d
#
_cell.length_a   1.000
_cell.length_b   1.000
_cell.length_c   1.000
_cell.angle_alpha   90.00
_cell.angle_beta   90.00
_cell.angle_gamma   90.00
#
_symmetry.space_group_name_H-M   'P 1'
#
loop_
_entity.id
_entity.type
_entity.pdbx_description
1 polymer ?
#
loop_
_entity_poly.entity_id
_entity_poly.type
_entity_poly.pdbx_seq_one_letter_code
_entity_poly.pdbx_strand_id
1 'polypeptide(L)'
;MLTEFFTLNRIDPAARSLTYADIPASYTFHLRPKHWSRRKKGYVIGRIVFIPPGTTDVYFLRMLLTKVAGPTSFEDLMTVDGRLCKDYKEACMLRGYLIDDGEPEATMVEVGQWGMPALLRSLFVMILVHSEVADPRKLFETNWRLFADDFSYQTRRTLDMQYFQAPDQYLRNEVIKHIEALLHTHCRSLDDFGLPPPADLGQNLVGNRLICEQLNYDVCMQQRTAEQIYSTLNRGQQDAYHNIMNSVDEGAGKFFFLYGHGGTGKTYLYNTIIAKLRSQQKIVLVVASSGIAATLLPDGSTGHSRFKIPINIVKKGTQLAELLQQTSLIVWDEAPMTHRFCFEALNKTLCDLMGVPFSGPTFRPFGGKTVLLGGDFRQILPVIPGGGREETLNASIIRSPLWLHCHLLCLQQNMRINHDVINERLVFDGMTFPQWVLAVGNGTVPAASLDDNNDRAWINIPTCLVLPPNGDSIAPIVDFVFHGLLDSYRSVSFLKNRAVITPTNETVSRINASVLSCIPEETKTYYSTDSLCTESTDDSELENLYPVEFLNSLVFNGMPEHELSLKLYTPIMLLRNIDPPAGMCNGTRLMVVHLGTNAIKGIILTGTYEGTVVAIPRIALNFSEHKWPFTMKRRQFPVRLCYAMTINKSQGQTLDRAGVFLPKPVFSHGQLYVAISRVRSAAGLRFLIHNDSSLPTNCTKNVVYTELYSELIFQGNSEGFFFNSRLHISSPSLPYIFSYHYLYSRTWT
;
A
#
# COMPACT_ATOMS: atom_id res chain seq x y z
N MET A 1 -3.75 -10.73 -42.19
CA MET A 1 -3.75 -11.71 -41.11
C MET A 1 -5.18 -11.96 -40.59
N LEU A 2 -5.92 -10.90 -40.18
CA LEU A 2 -7.26 -11.07 -39.59
C LEU A 2 -8.28 -11.63 -40.57
N THR A 3 -8.37 -11.13 -41.80
CA THR A 3 -9.26 -11.66 -42.84
C THR A 3 -8.96 -13.13 -43.19
N GLU A 4 -7.69 -13.50 -43.21
CA GLU A 4 -7.27 -14.89 -43.42
C GLU A 4 -7.55 -15.81 -42.22
N PHE A 5 -7.72 -15.27 -41.02
CA PHE A 5 -8.22 -16.01 -39.88
C PHE A 5 -9.67 -16.44 -40.07
N PHE A 6 -10.54 -15.55 -40.58
CA PHE A 6 -11.91 -15.92 -40.92
C PHE A 6 -11.97 -16.96 -42.04
N THR A 7 -11.07 -16.85 -43.02
CA THR A 7 -10.98 -17.85 -44.09
C THR A 7 -10.52 -19.21 -43.54
N LEU A 8 -9.55 -19.23 -42.61
CA LEU A 8 -9.11 -20.45 -41.91
C LEU A 8 -10.25 -21.12 -41.17
N ASN A 9 -11.04 -20.36 -40.40
CA ASN A 9 -12.19 -20.89 -39.65
C ASN A 9 -13.31 -21.48 -40.52
N ARG A 10 -13.45 -21.01 -41.78
CA ARG A 10 -14.37 -21.61 -42.73
C ARG A 10 -13.91 -22.97 -43.25
N ILE A 11 -12.58 -23.17 -43.37
CA ILE A 11 -11.95 -24.32 -44.02
C ILE A 11 -11.57 -25.41 -43.00
N ASP A 12 -10.99 -25.03 -41.87
CA ASP A 12 -10.46 -25.97 -40.86
C ASP A 12 -11.34 -25.97 -39.58
N PRO A 13 -12.11 -27.05 -39.33
CA PRO A 13 -12.93 -27.15 -38.11
C PRO A 13 -12.12 -27.06 -36.83
N ALA A 14 -10.86 -27.49 -36.81
CA ALA A 14 -10.02 -27.41 -35.63
C ALA A 14 -9.63 -25.96 -35.27
N ALA A 15 -9.63 -25.03 -36.23
CA ALA A 15 -9.40 -23.63 -35.96
C ALA A 15 -10.60 -22.93 -35.28
N ARG A 16 -11.80 -23.50 -35.42
CA ARG A 16 -13.03 -22.91 -34.82
C ARG A 16 -13.08 -22.93 -33.32
N SER A 17 -12.26 -23.74 -32.67
CA SER A 17 -12.13 -23.76 -31.21
C SER A 17 -11.13 -22.71 -30.69
N LEU A 18 -10.44 -21.96 -31.55
CA LEU A 18 -9.40 -21.02 -31.20
C LEU A 18 -9.85 -19.58 -31.40
N THR A 19 -9.42 -18.69 -30.49
CA THR A 19 -9.56 -17.23 -30.67
C THR A 19 -8.47 -16.71 -31.62
N TYR A 20 -8.58 -15.49 -32.09
CA TYR A 20 -7.54 -14.87 -32.92
C TYR A 20 -6.20 -14.74 -32.15
N ALA A 21 -6.23 -14.59 -30.84
CA ALA A 21 -5.05 -14.56 -30.00
C ALA A 21 -4.34 -15.93 -29.91
N ASP A 22 -5.11 -17.03 -29.96
CA ASP A 22 -4.58 -18.39 -29.78
C ASP A 22 -4.10 -19.03 -31.08
N ILE A 23 -4.59 -18.56 -32.22
CA ILE A 23 -4.22 -19.10 -33.56
C ILE A 23 -2.69 -19.25 -33.74
N PRO A 24 -1.81 -18.28 -33.36
CA PRO A 24 -0.36 -18.44 -33.57
C PRO A 24 0.27 -19.58 -32.79
N ALA A 25 -0.37 -20.08 -31.73
CA ALA A 25 0.10 -21.26 -31.00
C ALA A 25 0.03 -22.53 -31.87
N SER A 26 -1.06 -22.67 -32.65
CA SER A 26 -1.34 -23.88 -33.45
C SER A 26 -1.10 -23.70 -34.95
N TYR A 27 -1.04 -22.47 -35.44
CA TYR A 27 -0.90 -22.15 -36.86
C TYR A 27 0.23 -21.15 -37.10
N THR A 28 0.79 -21.19 -38.32
CA THR A 28 1.81 -20.23 -38.78
C THR A 28 1.26 -19.40 -39.95
N PHE A 29 1.42 -18.09 -39.89
CA PHE A 29 1.01 -17.22 -40.97
C PHE A 29 2.09 -17.06 -42.03
N HIS A 30 1.75 -17.31 -43.29
CA HIS A 30 2.60 -17.08 -44.44
C HIS A 30 2.25 -15.78 -45.12
N LEU A 31 3.25 -14.96 -45.43
CA LEU A 31 3.05 -13.65 -46.04
C LEU A 31 2.83 -13.73 -47.57
N ARG A 32 3.34 -14.76 -48.17
CA ARG A 32 3.25 -14.99 -49.66
C ARG A 32 3.11 -16.49 -49.97
N PRO A 33 1.95 -17.00 -50.45
CA PRO A 33 0.66 -16.32 -50.40
C PRO A 33 0.13 -16.12 -48.98
N LYS A 34 -0.74 -15.14 -48.76
CA LYS A 34 -1.31 -14.86 -47.45
C LYS A 34 -2.25 -15.99 -47.01
N HIS A 35 -1.82 -16.85 -46.12
CA HIS A 35 -2.66 -17.92 -45.56
C HIS A 35 -2.10 -18.41 -44.23
N TRP A 36 -2.92 -19.08 -43.45
CA TRP A 36 -2.53 -19.82 -42.26
C TRP A 36 -2.33 -21.30 -42.59
N SER A 37 -1.30 -21.94 -42.01
CA SER A 37 -1.07 -23.39 -42.08
C SER A 37 -0.77 -23.95 -40.70
N ARG A 38 -1.10 -25.23 -40.48
CA ARG A 38 -0.83 -25.86 -39.17
C ARG A 38 0.67 -25.82 -38.86
N ARG A 39 0.97 -25.48 -37.62
CA ARG A 39 2.34 -25.40 -37.11
C ARG A 39 2.94 -26.81 -37.01
N LYS A 40 4.12 -26.99 -37.55
CA LYS A 40 4.81 -28.29 -37.56
C LYS A 40 5.75 -28.46 -36.36
N LYS A 41 6.30 -27.39 -35.79
CA LYS A 41 7.25 -27.40 -34.66
C LYS A 41 7.18 -26.07 -33.88
N GLY A 42 7.45 -26.15 -32.55
CA GLY A 42 7.56 -24.99 -31.65
C GLY A 42 6.20 -24.43 -31.22
N TYR A 43 6.24 -23.56 -30.22
CA TYR A 43 5.10 -22.86 -29.65
C TYR A 43 5.32 -21.34 -29.76
N VAL A 44 4.28 -20.57 -30.08
CA VAL A 44 4.34 -19.11 -30.18
C VAL A 44 3.11 -18.52 -29.52
N ILE A 45 3.30 -17.59 -28.62
CA ILE A 45 2.22 -16.83 -28.01
C ILE A 45 1.75 -15.75 -28.98
N GLY A 46 0.45 -15.72 -29.26
CA GLY A 46 -0.17 -14.64 -30.05
C GLY A 46 -0.13 -13.32 -29.28
N ARG A 47 0.14 -12.23 -29.99
CA ARG A 47 0.14 -10.88 -29.43
C ARG A 47 -0.80 -9.99 -30.24
N ILE A 48 -1.76 -9.39 -29.57
CA ILE A 48 -2.62 -8.36 -30.13
C ILE A 48 -2.18 -7.01 -29.54
N VAL A 49 -2.13 -5.99 -30.38
CA VAL A 49 -1.76 -4.62 -29.98
C VAL A 49 -2.68 -4.14 -28.88
N PHE A 50 -2.11 -3.53 -27.83
CA PHE A 50 -2.89 -2.89 -26.77
C PHE A 50 -3.66 -1.68 -27.36
N ILE A 51 -4.95 -1.59 -27.04
CA ILE A 51 -5.82 -0.48 -27.41
C ILE A 51 -6.45 0.00 -26.11
N PRO A 52 -6.30 1.30 -25.75
CA PRO A 52 -6.90 1.86 -24.54
C PRO A 52 -8.42 1.71 -24.51
N PRO A 53 -9.03 1.52 -23.33
CA PRO A 53 -10.48 1.51 -23.15
C PRO A 53 -11.11 2.83 -23.63
N GLY A 54 -12.30 2.74 -24.24
CA GLY A 54 -13.06 3.93 -24.67
C GLY A 54 -12.66 4.57 -25.98
N THR A 55 -11.65 4.08 -26.68
CA THR A 55 -11.20 4.56 -27.98
C THR A 55 -11.83 3.76 -29.13
N THR A 56 -13.09 3.97 -29.44
CA THR A 56 -13.72 3.49 -30.69
C THR A 56 -14.04 1.99 -30.77
N ASP A 57 -14.75 1.60 -31.79
CA ASP A 57 -15.11 0.22 -32.19
C ASP A 57 -13.92 -0.75 -32.21
N VAL A 58 -12.71 -0.22 -32.42
CA VAL A 58 -11.47 -1.03 -32.47
C VAL A 58 -11.15 -1.69 -31.14
N TYR A 59 -11.43 -1.01 -30.00
CA TYR A 59 -11.28 -1.59 -28.67
C TYR A 59 -12.23 -2.79 -28.47
N PHE A 60 -13.50 -2.64 -28.83
CA PHE A 60 -14.51 -3.69 -28.73
C PHE A 60 -14.25 -4.84 -29.69
N LEU A 61 -13.82 -4.53 -30.92
CA LEU A 61 -13.37 -5.54 -31.88
C LEU A 61 -12.19 -6.35 -31.32
N ARG A 62 -11.20 -5.69 -30.71
CA ARG A 62 -10.07 -6.38 -30.05
C ARG A 62 -10.57 -7.31 -28.94
N MET A 63 -11.51 -6.87 -28.12
CA MET A 63 -12.10 -7.67 -27.05
C MET A 63 -12.80 -8.92 -27.62
N LEU A 64 -13.60 -8.78 -28.67
CA LEU A 64 -14.24 -9.92 -29.35
C LEU A 64 -13.19 -10.89 -29.92
N LEU A 65 -12.14 -10.38 -30.55
CA LEU A 65 -11.08 -11.22 -31.13
C LEU A 65 -10.27 -12.01 -30.09
N THR A 66 -10.26 -11.56 -28.83
CA THR A 66 -9.59 -12.27 -27.74
C THR A 66 -10.52 -13.23 -26.98
N LYS A 67 -11.83 -13.13 -27.16
CA LYS A 67 -12.83 -13.90 -26.39
C LYS A 67 -13.69 -14.81 -27.26
N VAL A 68 -13.94 -14.46 -28.51
CA VAL A 68 -14.80 -15.26 -29.40
C VAL A 68 -13.96 -16.21 -30.22
N ALA A 69 -14.22 -17.51 -30.06
CA ALA A 69 -13.56 -18.57 -30.82
C ALA A 69 -14.26 -18.80 -32.18
N GLY A 70 -13.46 -19.01 -33.23
CA GLY A 70 -13.92 -19.51 -34.51
C GLY A 70 -14.79 -18.63 -35.37
N PRO A 71 -14.79 -17.28 -35.22
CA PRO A 71 -15.63 -16.43 -36.06
C PRO A 71 -15.24 -16.54 -37.55
N THR A 72 -16.25 -16.51 -38.43
CA THR A 72 -16.07 -16.68 -39.88
C THR A 72 -16.13 -15.39 -40.67
N SER A 73 -16.57 -14.30 -40.01
CA SER A 73 -16.64 -12.95 -40.57
C SER A 73 -16.72 -11.88 -39.46
N PHE A 74 -16.65 -10.59 -39.82
CA PHE A 74 -16.92 -9.50 -38.90
C PHE A 74 -18.38 -9.46 -38.43
N GLU A 75 -19.31 -9.81 -39.30
CA GLU A 75 -20.73 -9.91 -38.99
C GLU A 75 -21.01 -11.05 -38.00
N ASP A 76 -20.28 -12.16 -38.13
CA ASP A 76 -20.36 -13.30 -37.21
C ASP A 76 -19.87 -12.91 -35.79
N LEU A 77 -18.79 -12.11 -35.68
CA LEU A 77 -18.35 -11.52 -34.44
C LEU A 77 -19.42 -10.65 -33.76
N MET A 78 -20.19 -9.90 -34.59
CA MET A 78 -21.26 -9.03 -34.09
C MET A 78 -22.58 -9.78 -33.87
N THR A 79 -22.70 -11.07 -34.25
CA THR A 79 -23.92 -11.85 -34.08
C THR A 79 -23.88 -12.57 -32.72
N VAL A 80 -24.87 -12.30 -31.87
CA VAL A 80 -25.03 -12.91 -30.56
C VAL A 80 -26.41 -13.57 -30.51
N ASP A 81 -26.43 -14.86 -30.23
CA ASP A 81 -27.68 -15.67 -30.16
C ASP A 81 -28.59 -15.48 -31.38
N GLY A 82 -27.99 -15.39 -32.57
CA GLY A 82 -28.72 -15.21 -33.84
C GLY A 82 -29.17 -13.79 -34.14
N ARG A 83 -28.89 -12.82 -33.28
CA ARG A 83 -29.17 -11.39 -33.49
C ARG A 83 -27.89 -10.65 -33.89
N LEU A 84 -27.96 -9.97 -35.04
CA LEU A 84 -26.89 -9.06 -35.46
C LEU A 84 -26.98 -7.76 -34.67
N CYS A 85 -25.90 -7.44 -33.93
CA CYS A 85 -25.76 -6.22 -33.14
C CYS A 85 -25.44 -5.02 -34.03
N LYS A 86 -25.76 -3.84 -33.55
CA LYS A 86 -25.53 -2.56 -34.25
C LYS A 86 -24.03 -2.26 -34.39
N ASP A 87 -23.25 -2.55 -33.38
CA ASP A 87 -21.81 -2.30 -33.30
C ASP A 87 -21.13 -3.37 -32.45
N TYR A 88 -19.78 -3.37 -32.40
CA TYR A 88 -19.00 -4.30 -31.61
C TYR A 88 -19.21 -4.11 -30.10
N LYS A 89 -19.56 -2.89 -29.67
CA LYS A 89 -19.86 -2.57 -28.27
C LYS A 89 -21.12 -3.29 -27.79
N GLU A 90 -22.21 -3.23 -28.59
CA GLU A 90 -23.46 -3.96 -28.29
C GLU A 90 -23.22 -5.47 -28.26
N ALA A 91 -22.40 -6.00 -29.17
CA ALA A 91 -22.03 -7.41 -29.16
C ALA A 91 -21.25 -7.83 -27.92
N CYS A 92 -20.33 -6.99 -27.44
CA CYS A 92 -19.61 -7.21 -26.20
C CYS A 92 -20.53 -7.14 -24.96
N MET A 93 -21.50 -6.22 -24.95
CA MET A 93 -22.49 -6.11 -23.86
C MET A 93 -23.38 -7.33 -23.77
N LEU A 94 -23.96 -7.76 -24.90
CA LEU A 94 -24.85 -8.93 -24.94
C LEU A 94 -24.13 -10.24 -24.59
N ARG A 95 -22.83 -10.33 -24.89
CA ARG A 95 -21.99 -11.47 -24.49
C ARG A 95 -21.52 -11.40 -23.03
N GLY A 96 -21.86 -10.33 -22.29
CA GLY A 96 -21.42 -10.12 -20.90
C GLY A 96 -19.93 -9.79 -20.75
N TYR A 97 -19.24 -9.39 -21.83
CA TYR A 97 -17.82 -9.03 -21.78
C TYR A 97 -17.58 -7.60 -21.28
N LEU A 98 -18.61 -6.76 -21.33
CA LEU A 98 -18.62 -5.42 -20.75
C LEU A 98 -19.46 -5.44 -19.48
N ILE A 99 -18.86 -4.96 -18.40
CA ILE A 99 -19.62 -4.65 -17.19
C ILE A 99 -20.50 -3.45 -17.54
N ASP A 100 -21.78 -3.51 -17.17
CA ASP A 100 -22.71 -2.41 -17.33
C ASP A 100 -22.16 -1.16 -16.60
N ASP A 101 -22.02 -0.04 -17.34
CA ASP A 101 -21.62 1.25 -16.77
C ASP A 101 -22.69 1.84 -15.82
N GLY A 102 -23.79 1.16 -15.60
CA GLY A 102 -24.88 1.61 -14.73
C GLY A 102 -24.43 1.85 -13.28
N GLU A 103 -23.51 1.04 -12.75
CA GLU A 103 -22.99 1.25 -11.39
C GLU A 103 -22.06 2.47 -11.28
N PRO A 104 -21.08 2.71 -12.16
CA PRO A 104 -20.34 3.96 -12.23
C PRO A 104 -21.22 5.21 -12.35
N GLU A 105 -22.20 5.21 -13.25
CA GLU A 105 -23.15 6.32 -13.40
C GLU A 105 -23.98 6.52 -12.12
N ALA A 106 -24.55 5.44 -11.56
CA ALA A 106 -25.32 5.48 -10.31
C ALA A 106 -24.49 5.98 -9.13
N THR A 107 -23.21 5.59 -9.06
CA THR A 107 -22.27 6.06 -8.03
C THR A 107 -22.04 7.57 -8.14
N MET A 108 -21.83 8.09 -9.36
CA MET A 108 -21.65 9.52 -9.58
C MET A 108 -22.91 10.32 -9.23
N VAL A 109 -24.09 9.82 -9.59
CA VAL A 109 -25.40 10.45 -9.24
C VAL A 109 -25.61 10.46 -7.73
N GLU A 110 -25.37 9.33 -7.07
CA GLU A 110 -25.54 9.19 -5.61
C GLU A 110 -24.61 10.15 -4.84
N VAL A 111 -23.33 10.18 -5.18
CA VAL A 111 -22.36 11.06 -4.51
C VAL A 111 -22.58 12.52 -4.91
N GLY A 112 -23.08 12.79 -6.11
CA GLY A 112 -23.43 14.12 -6.58
C GLY A 112 -24.45 14.84 -5.70
N GLN A 113 -25.31 14.10 -4.98
CA GLN A 113 -26.31 14.68 -4.07
C GLN A 113 -25.70 15.29 -2.79
N TRP A 114 -24.52 14.84 -2.38
CA TRP A 114 -23.90 15.25 -1.11
C TRP A 114 -22.40 15.55 -1.19
N GLY A 115 -21.76 15.24 -2.32
CA GLY A 115 -20.32 15.43 -2.53
C GLY A 115 -20.01 16.83 -3.02
N MET A 116 -18.87 17.37 -2.59
CA MET A 116 -18.32 18.60 -3.17
C MET A 116 -17.65 18.33 -4.52
N PRO A 117 -17.56 19.30 -5.45
CA PRO A 117 -16.98 19.10 -6.77
C PRO A 117 -15.59 18.47 -6.76
N ALA A 118 -14.72 18.87 -5.83
CA ALA A 118 -13.39 18.27 -5.68
C ALA A 118 -13.46 16.77 -5.34
N LEU A 119 -14.39 16.36 -4.48
CA LEU A 119 -14.62 14.96 -4.12
C LEU A 119 -15.15 14.17 -5.32
N LEU A 120 -16.04 14.78 -6.13
CA LEU A 120 -16.57 14.15 -7.33
C LEU A 120 -15.48 13.92 -8.39
N ARG A 121 -14.56 14.87 -8.56
CA ARG A 121 -13.39 14.69 -9.45
C ARG A 121 -12.48 13.54 -8.98
N SER A 122 -12.17 13.48 -7.67
CA SER A 122 -11.40 12.35 -7.11
C SER A 122 -12.14 11.03 -7.29
N LEU A 123 -13.44 10.99 -7.01
CA LEU A 123 -14.26 9.79 -7.20
C LEU A 123 -14.27 9.32 -8.67
N PHE A 124 -14.45 10.24 -9.61
CA PHE A 124 -14.40 9.95 -11.03
C PHE A 124 -13.07 9.28 -11.42
N VAL A 125 -11.95 9.86 -10.98
CA VAL A 125 -10.61 9.29 -11.23
C VAL A 125 -10.45 7.92 -10.55
N MET A 126 -10.92 7.75 -9.31
CA MET A 126 -10.89 6.43 -8.63
C MET A 126 -11.69 5.38 -9.40
N ILE A 127 -12.86 5.73 -9.90
CA ILE A 127 -13.68 4.82 -10.74
C ILE A 127 -12.91 4.44 -12.01
N LEU A 128 -12.31 5.40 -12.71
CA LEU A 128 -11.53 5.12 -13.92
C LEU A 128 -10.31 4.23 -13.66
N VAL A 129 -9.59 4.46 -12.57
CA VAL A 129 -8.33 3.75 -12.27
C VAL A 129 -8.60 2.33 -11.73
N HIS A 130 -9.66 2.14 -10.94
CA HIS A 130 -9.90 0.92 -10.20
C HIS A 130 -11.09 0.09 -10.70
N SER A 131 -11.81 0.58 -11.72
CA SER A 131 -12.93 -0.14 -12.34
C SER A 131 -12.76 -0.16 -13.85
N GLU A 132 -13.35 -1.17 -14.49
CA GLU A 132 -13.41 -1.25 -15.93
C GLU A 132 -14.66 -0.47 -16.40
N VAL A 133 -14.47 0.76 -16.85
CA VAL A 133 -15.54 1.62 -17.38
C VAL A 133 -15.58 1.44 -18.89
N ALA A 134 -16.74 1.09 -19.44
CA ALA A 134 -16.90 0.84 -20.86
C ALA A 134 -16.84 2.13 -21.72
N ASP A 135 -17.32 3.25 -21.18
CA ASP A 135 -17.29 4.55 -21.85
C ASP A 135 -16.93 5.70 -20.90
N PRO A 136 -15.62 5.87 -20.60
CA PRO A 136 -15.15 6.94 -19.72
C PRO A 136 -15.54 8.35 -20.23
N ARG A 137 -15.59 8.52 -21.55
CA ARG A 137 -15.95 9.80 -22.16
C ARG A 137 -17.42 10.15 -21.92
N LYS A 138 -18.31 9.19 -22.09
CA LYS A 138 -19.74 9.39 -21.80
C LYS A 138 -19.95 9.70 -20.32
N LEU A 139 -19.28 8.98 -19.41
CA LEU A 139 -19.36 9.23 -17.98
C LEU A 139 -18.87 10.64 -17.62
N PHE A 140 -17.81 11.14 -18.28
CA PHE A 140 -17.33 12.51 -18.14
C PHE A 140 -18.35 13.53 -18.67
N GLU A 141 -18.86 13.35 -19.91
CA GLU A 141 -19.79 14.30 -20.54
C GLU A 141 -21.09 14.45 -19.75
N THR A 142 -21.56 13.39 -19.11
CA THR A 142 -22.77 13.43 -18.28
C THR A 142 -22.55 14.22 -16.98
N ASN A 143 -21.35 14.18 -16.41
CA ASN A 143 -21.09 14.67 -15.05
C ASN A 143 -20.21 15.92 -14.96
N TRP A 144 -19.57 16.39 -16.04
CA TRP A 144 -18.55 17.46 -15.97
C TRP A 144 -19.05 18.77 -15.33
N ARG A 145 -20.36 19.10 -15.43
CA ARG A 145 -20.92 20.29 -14.79
C ARG A 145 -20.88 20.20 -13.28
N LEU A 146 -21.16 19.02 -12.71
CA LEU A 146 -21.03 18.78 -11.26
C LEU A 146 -19.57 18.93 -10.78
N PHE A 147 -18.60 18.67 -11.67
CA PHE A 147 -17.19 18.84 -11.38
C PHE A 147 -16.73 20.29 -11.41
N ALA A 148 -17.50 21.20 -12.00
CA ALA A 148 -17.11 22.58 -12.29
C ALA A 148 -17.65 23.63 -11.30
N ASP A 149 -18.57 23.28 -10.41
CA ASP A 149 -19.28 24.25 -9.57
C ASP A 149 -18.37 25.11 -8.70
N ASP A 150 -17.31 24.53 -8.14
CA ASP A 150 -16.32 25.25 -7.32
C ASP A 150 -15.45 26.21 -8.16
N PHE A 151 -15.12 25.87 -9.40
CA PHE A 151 -14.38 26.75 -10.30
C PHE A 151 -15.22 27.97 -10.68
N SER A 152 -16.53 27.81 -10.90
CA SER A 152 -17.45 28.93 -11.12
C SER A 152 -17.45 29.90 -9.94
N TYR A 153 -17.49 29.37 -8.72
CA TYR A 153 -17.44 30.19 -7.50
C TYR A 153 -16.08 30.89 -7.32
N GLN A 154 -14.97 30.16 -7.50
CA GLN A 154 -13.63 30.72 -7.41
C GLN A 154 -13.39 31.85 -8.43
N THR A 155 -13.82 31.65 -9.67
CA THR A 155 -13.69 32.66 -10.73
C THR A 155 -14.47 33.94 -10.39
N ARG A 156 -15.69 33.84 -9.88
CA ARG A 156 -16.47 34.98 -9.40
C ARG A 156 -15.78 35.77 -8.30
N ARG A 157 -15.20 35.05 -7.34
CA ARG A 157 -14.48 35.64 -6.20
C ARG A 157 -13.18 36.33 -6.65
N THR A 158 -12.45 35.72 -7.56
CA THR A 158 -11.18 36.26 -8.08
C THR A 158 -11.41 37.53 -8.90
N LEU A 159 -12.51 37.59 -9.68
CA LEU A 159 -12.86 38.73 -10.52
C LEU A 159 -13.66 39.81 -9.76
N ASP A 160 -14.04 39.56 -8.50
CA ASP A 160 -14.94 40.39 -7.70
C ASP A 160 -16.27 40.74 -8.43
N MET A 161 -16.77 39.78 -9.21
CA MET A 161 -17.98 39.93 -10.04
C MET A 161 -19.04 38.91 -9.64
N GLN A 162 -20.00 39.29 -8.79
CA GLN A 162 -21.06 38.40 -8.25
C GLN A 162 -21.91 37.71 -9.34
N TYR A 163 -22.09 38.33 -10.48
CA TYR A 163 -22.97 37.87 -11.58
C TYR A 163 -22.16 37.31 -12.77
N PHE A 164 -20.86 37.21 -12.67
CA PHE A 164 -20.06 36.68 -13.77
C PHE A 164 -20.33 35.18 -13.97
N GLN A 165 -20.69 34.80 -15.19
CA GLN A 165 -20.80 33.39 -15.59
C GLN A 165 -19.60 33.06 -16.47
N ALA A 166 -18.74 32.17 -15.97
CA ALA A 166 -17.64 31.69 -16.76
C ALA A 166 -18.16 30.85 -17.94
N PRO A 167 -17.61 30.99 -19.15
CA PRO A 167 -18.01 30.16 -20.31
C PRO A 167 -17.86 28.67 -20.02
N ASP A 168 -18.81 27.85 -20.47
CA ASP A 168 -18.79 26.38 -20.30
C ASP A 168 -17.47 25.78 -20.82
N GLN A 169 -16.92 26.29 -21.92
CA GLN A 169 -15.66 25.82 -22.48
C GLN A 169 -14.47 26.06 -21.54
N TYR A 170 -14.44 27.21 -20.85
CA TYR A 170 -13.41 27.51 -19.85
C TYR A 170 -13.51 26.56 -18.64
N LEU A 171 -14.73 26.46 -18.08
CA LEU A 171 -14.98 25.59 -16.93
C LEU A 171 -14.63 24.13 -17.22
N ARG A 172 -15.03 23.64 -18.39
CA ARG A 172 -14.73 22.29 -18.85
C ARG A 172 -13.22 22.06 -18.96
N ASN A 173 -12.49 23.04 -19.49
CA ASN A 173 -11.04 22.96 -19.62
C ASN A 173 -10.35 22.90 -18.25
N GLU A 174 -10.79 23.69 -17.28
CA GLU A 174 -10.25 23.65 -15.91
C GLU A 174 -10.57 22.31 -15.21
N VAL A 175 -11.76 21.76 -15.42
CA VAL A 175 -12.12 20.40 -14.95
C VAL A 175 -11.18 19.35 -15.54
N ILE A 176 -10.95 19.37 -16.86
CA ILE A 176 -10.07 18.42 -17.54
C ILE A 176 -8.64 18.52 -17.02
N LYS A 177 -8.09 19.73 -16.87
CA LYS A 177 -6.76 19.95 -16.28
C LYS A 177 -6.65 19.37 -14.87
N HIS A 178 -7.70 19.55 -14.05
CA HIS A 178 -7.71 19.04 -12.69
C HIS A 178 -7.82 17.50 -12.66
N ILE A 179 -8.65 16.91 -13.52
CA ILE A 179 -8.75 15.44 -13.66
C ILE A 179 -7.43 14.88 -14.17
N GLU A 180 -6.78 15.52 -15.14
CA GLU A 180 -5.46 15.14 -15.61
C GLU A 180 -4.44 15.15 -14.46
N ALA A 181 -4.48 16.20 -13.62
CA ALA A 181 -3.64 16.29 -12.42
C ALA A 181 -3.84 15.09 -11.50
N LEU A 182 -5.08 14.71 -11.22
CA LEU A 182 -5.41 13.57 -10.38
C LEU A 182 -5.00 12.24 -11.05
N LEU A 183 -5.24 12.04 -12.34
CA LEU A 183 -4.82 10.84 -13.08
C LEU A 183 -3.30 10.63 -13.01
N HIS A 184 -2.53 11.71 -13.11
CA HIS A 184 -1.07 11.63 -13.01
C HIS A 184 -0.59 11.17 -11.64
N THR A 185 -1.28 11.47 -10.55
CA THR A 185 -0.95 10.92 -9.23
C THR A 185 -1.06 9.39 -9.19
N HIS A 186 -1.93 8.84 -10.05
CA HIS A 186 -2.07 7.40 -10.29
C HIS A 186 -1.19 6.88 -11.42
N CYS A 187 -0.31 7.74 -12.00
CA CYS A 187 0.53 7.42 -13.16
C CYS A 187 -0.27 6.98 -14.39
N ARG A 188 -1.39 7.64 -14.61
CA ARG A 188 -2.26 7.51 -15.78
C ARG A 188 -2.37 8.85 -16.48
N SER A 189 -2.79 8.83 -17.74
CA SER A 189 -3.07 10.01 -18.57
C SER A 189 -4.53 10.04 -19.04
N LEU A 190 -4.97 11.18 -19.56
CA LEU A 190 -6.28 11.28 -20.19
C LEU A 190 -6.40 10.32 -21.40
N ASP A 191 -5.30 10.14 -22.13
CA ASP A 191 -5.26 9.24 -23.30
C ASP A 191 -5.51 7.78 -22.93
N ASP A 192 -5.09 7.34 -21.73
CA ASP A 192 -5.33 5.97 -21.24
C ASP A 192 -6.83 5.65 -21.14
N PHE A 193 -7.68 6.68 -21.06
CA PHE A 193 -9.13 6.57 -20.90
C PHE A 193 -9.91 7.18 -22.06
N GLY A 194 -9.23 7.62 -23.14
CA GLY A 194 -9.88 8.25 -24.30
C GLY A 194 -10.59 9.56 -23.98
N LEU A 195 -10.16 10.26 -22.93
CA LEU A 195 -10.68 11.58 -22.56
C LEU A 195 -10.03 12.68 -23.42
N PRO A 196 -10.75 13.78 -23.70
CA PRO A 196 -10.20 14.85 -24.50
C PRO A 196 -9.04 15.53 -23.77
N PRO A 197 -7.98 15.93 -24.49
CA PRO A 197 -6.90 16.73 -23.90
C PRO A 197 -7.41 18.14 -23.51
N PRO A 198 -6.78 18.83 -22.55
CA PRO A 198 -7.11 20.21 -22.25
C PRO A 198 -6.83 21.08 -23.47
N ALA A 199 -7.73 22.04 -23.74
CA ALA A 199 -7.52 22.98 -24.81
C ALA A 199 -6.33 23.90 -24.49
N ASP A 200 -5.39 24.02 -25.43
CA ASP A 200 -4.23 24.87 -25.30
C ASP A 200 -4.64 26.35 -25.32
N LEU A 201 -4.89 26.93 -24.18
CA LEU A 201 -5.11 28.36 -23.99
C LEU A 201 -3.79 29.11 -23.73
N GLY A 202 -2.70 28.73 -24.44
CA GLY A 202 -1.49 29.55 -24.55
C GLY A 202 -0.46 29.41 -23.42
N GLN A 203 -0.50 28.33 -22.61
CA GLN A 203 0.57 27.97 -21.70
C GLN A 203 1.06 26.53 -21.99
N ASN A 204 1.94 26.44 -22.96
CA ASN A 204 2.84 25.29 -23.08
C ASN A 204 3.75 25.28 -21.84
N LEU A 205 3.39 24.56 -20.79
CA LEU A 205 4.30 24.15 -19.74
C LEU A 205 5.26 23.12 -20.34
N VAL A 206 6.29 23.64 -21.03
CA VAL A 206 7.42 22.86 -21.52
C VAL A 206 8.23 22.45 -20.29
N GLY A 207 7.97 21.25 -19.75
CA GLY A 207 8.73 20.73 -18.64
C GLY A 207 8.16 19.39 -18.10
N ASN A 208 9.03 18.62 -17.45
CA ASN A 208 8.62 17.39 -16.76
C ASN A 208 7.71 17.75 -15.59
N ARG A 209 6.45 17.41 -15.70
CA ARG A 209 5.42 17.74 -14.72
C ARG A 209 5.69 17.16 -13.34
N LEU A 210 6.23 15.92 -13.23
CA LEU A 210 6.58 15.33 -11.94
C LEU A 210 7.63 16.16 -11.21
N ILE A 211 8.51 16.82 -11.95
CA ILE A 211 9.51 17.76 -11.39
C ILE A 211 8.82 19.04 -10.95
N CYS A 212 7.93 19.62 -11.78
CA CYS A 212 7.18 20.82 -11.42
C CYS A 212 6.35 20.62 -10.14
N GLU A 213 5.68 19.49 -9.99
CA GLU A 213 4.92 19.14 -8.78
C GLU A 213 5.83 19.08 -7.54
N GLN A 214 7.05 18.55 -7.67
CA GLN A 214 8.00 18.47 -6.56
C GLN A 214 8.71 19.81 -6.24
N LEU A 215 8.57 20.80 -7.09
CA LEU A 215 9.13 22.15 -6.87
C LEU A 215 8.04 23.19 -6.51
N ASN A 216 6.76 22.84 -6.61
CA ASN A 216 5.64 23.74 -6.36
C ASN A 216 5.28 23.83 -4.87
N TYR A 217 6.24 24.31 -4.06
CA TYR A 217 6.06 24.59 -2.63
C TYR A 217 6.28 26.08 -2.34
N ASP A 218 5.57 26.57 -1.31
CA ASP A 218 5.87 27.90 -0.75
C ASP A 218 7.23 27.85 -0.03
N VAL A 219 8.23 28.38 -0.69
CA VAL A 219 9.64 28.42 -0.22
C VAL A 219 9.74 29.11 1.14
N CYS A 220 9.04 30.24 1.33
CA CYS A 220 9.07 30.99 2.57
C CYS A 220 8.44 30.21 3.74
N MET A 221 7.32 29.55 3.48
CA MET A 221 6.67 28.68 4.46
C MET A 221 7.56 27.49 4.83
N GLN A 222 8.16 26.82 3.85
CA GLN A 222 9.07 25.70 4.08
C GLN A 222 10.30 26.13 4.89
N GLN A 223 10.87 27.29 4.61
CA GLN A 223 12.01 27.83 5.35
C GLN A 223 11.66 28.08 6.82
N ARG A 224 10.53 28.75 7.09
CA ARG A 224 10.05 29.00 8.47
C ARG A 224 9.81 27.71 9.23
N THR A 225 9.17 26.74 8.57
CA THR A 225 8.89 25.41 9.15
C THR A 225 10.20 24.71 9.51
N ALA A 226 11.19 24.71 8.62
CA ALA A 226 12.49 24.09 8.85
C ALA A 226 13.21 24.73 10.05
N GLU A 227 13.26 26.05 10.13
CA GLU A 227 13.90 26.79 11.22
C GLU A 227 13.21 26.55 12.57
N GLN A 228 11.89 26.58 12.59
CA GLN A 228 11.09 26.33 13.80
C GLN A 228 11.35 24.93 14.34
N ILE A 229 11.30 23.90 13.47
CA ILE A 229 11.50 22.51 13.90
C ILE A 229 12.97 22.29 14.28
N TYR A 230 13.93 22.83 13.52
CA TYR A 230 15.36 22.67 13.80
C TYR A 230 15.75 23.19 15.19
N SER A 231 15.18 24.32 15.63
CA SER A 231 15.47 24.92 16.95
C SER A 231 15.09 24.01 18.13
N THR A 232 14.25 23.01 17.92
CA THR A 232 13.76 22.09 18.93
C THR A 232 14.37 20.68 18.85
N LEU A 233 15.27 20.44 17.87
CA LEU A 233 15.98 19.18 17.73
C LEU A 233 16.95 18.96 18.90
N ASN A 234 16.98 17.74 19.43
CA ASN A 234 18.01 17.34 20.38
C ASN A 234 19.36 17.12 19.67
N ARG A 235 20.46 17.01 20.46
CA ARG A 235 21.82 16.90 19.93
C ARG A 235 21.97 15.72 18.96
N GLY A 236 21.46 14.53 19.28
CA GLY A 236 21.57 13.36 18.41
C GLY A 236 20.80 13.54 17.08
N GLN A 237 19.66 14.26 17.12
CA GLN A 237 18.91 14.62 15.91
C GLN A 237 19.66 15.68 15.08
N GLN A 238 20.31 16.67 15.75
CA GLN A 238 21.12 17.68 15.06
C GLN A 238 22.34 17.04 14.39
N ASP A 239 23.04 16.13 15.05
CA ASP A 239 24.18 15.41 14.48
C ASP A 239 23.74 14.60 13.23
N ALA A 240 22.63 13.89 13.31
CA ALA A 240 22.08 13.16 12.18
C ALA A 240 21.65 14.11 11.03
N TYR A 241 21.02 15.25 11.36
CA TYR A 241 20.65 16.27 10.40
C TYR A 241 21.88 16.77 9.62
N HIS A 242 22.96 17.16 10.32
CA HIS A 242 24.17 17.67 9.67
C HIS A 242 24.85 16.63 8.80
N ASN A 243 24.94 15.37 9.24
CA ASN A 243 25.51 14.29 8.42
C ASN A 243 24.77 14.10 7.10
N ILE A 244 23.43 14.12 7.14
CA ILE A 244 22.61 13.94 5.94
C ILE A 244 22.68 15.18 5.04
N MET A 245 22.53 16.38 5.61
CA MET A 245 22.58 17.62 4.84
C MET A 245 23.92 17.83 4.17
N ASN A 246 25.04 17.59 4.85
CA ASN A 246 26.38 17.67 4.26
C ASN A 246 26.50 16.71 3.06
N SER A 247 26.01 15.47 3.18
CA SER A 247 26.03 14.53 2.04
C SER A 247 25.23 15.02 0.84
N VAL A 248 24.10 15.70 1.06
CA VAL A 248 23.29 16.28 -0.02
C VAL A 248 23.95 17.51 -0.62
N ASP A 249 24.54 18.40 0.20
CA ASP A 249 25.13 19.66 -0.24
C ASP A 249 26.45 19.43 -0.98
N GLU A 250 27.26 18.46 -0.55
CA GLU A 250 28.51 18.05 -1.20
C GLU A 250 28.29 17.14 -2.42
N GLY A 251 27.06 16.63 -2.63
CA GLY A 251 26.80 15.62 -3.66
C GLY A 251 27.54 14.29 -3.42
N ALA A 252 27.86 13.99 -2.14
CA ALA A 252 28.65 12.82 -1.77
C ALA A 252 27.94 11.49 -2.03
N GLY A 253 26.61 11.49 -2.11
CA GLY A 253 25.79 10.32 -2.43
C GLY A 253 25.91 9.19 -1.40
N LYS A 254 25.93 9.52 -0.11
CA LYS A 254 26.03 8.55 0.97
C LYS A 254 24.72 7.82 1.19
N PHE A 255 24.81 6.57 1.63
CA PHE A 255 23.69 5.73 2.04
C PHE A 255 23.62 5.68 3.57
N PHE A 256 22.51 6.16 4.15
CA PHE A 256 22.28 6.24 5.59
C PHE A 256 21.15 5.32 6.04
N PHE A 257 21.27 4.82 7.26
CA PHE A 257 20.16 4.20 7.99
C PHE A 257 19.97 4.90 9.34
N LEU A 258 18.80 5.53 9.53
CA LEU A 258 18.42 6.17 10.78
C LEU A 258 17.73 5.16 11.69
N TYR A 259 18.49 4.60 12.62
CA TYR A 259 18.00 3.65 13.60
C TYR A 259 17.46 4.36 14.85
N GLY A 260 16.25 4.00 15.26
CA GLY A 260 15.67 4.53 16.49
C GLY A 260 14.36 3.85 16.81
N HIS A 261 14.14 3.57 18.09
CA HIS A 261 12.88 2.99 18.56
C HIS A 261 11.69 3.95 18.40
N GLY A 262 10.47 3.44 18.63
CA GLY A 262 9.26 4.26 18.60
C GLY A 262 9.37 5.45 19.57
N GLY A 263 9.14 6.67 19.09
CA GLY A 263 9.19 7.88 19.91
C GLY A 263 10.51 8.63 19.93
N THR A 264 11.56 8.17 19.25
CA THR A 264 12.84 8.91 19.16
C THR A 264 12.80 10.11 18.21
N GLY A 265 11.68 10.40 17.57
CA GLY A 265 11.50 11.56 16.73
C GLY A 265 12.10 11.41 15.32
N LYS A 266 12.18 10.20 14.75
CA LYS A 266 12.61 9.98 13.36
C LYS A 266 11.81 10.84 12.39
N THR A 267 10.48 10.73 12.43
CA THR A 267 9.57 11.51 11.57
C THR A 267 9.75 13.03 11.74
N TYR A 268 10.05 13.47 12.96
CA TYR A 268 10.30 14.88 13.26
C TYR A 268 11.58 15.38 12.57
N LEU A 269 12.64 14.57 12.58
CA LEU A 269 13.88 14.85 11.86
C LEU A 269 13.65 14.83 10.34
N TYR A 270 12.88 13.85 9.81
CA TYR A 270 12.54 13.81 8.38
C TYR A 270 11.84 15.10 7.95
N ASN A 271 10.83 15.53 8.71
CA ASN A 271 10.09 16.77 8.40
C ASN A 271 11.00 17.99 8.34
N THR A 272 12.01 18.07 9.23
CA THR A 272 12.99 19.16 9.23
C THR A 272 13.84 19.14 7.96
N ILE A 273 14.38 17.98 7.58
CA ILE A 273 15.23 17.82 6.40
C ILE A 273 14.42 18.08 5.12
N ILE A 274 13.20 17.54 5.02
CA ILE A 274 12.32 17.72 3.87
C ILE A 274 11.99 19.21 3.69
N ALA A 275 11.55 19.88 4.75
CA ALA A 275 11.23 21.31 4.71
C ALA A 275 12.45 22.15 4.31
N LYS A 276 13.65 21.84 4.85
CA LYS A 276 14.87 22.55 4.51
C LYS A 276 15.24 22.39 3.04
N LEU A 277 15.23 21.18 2.51
CA LEU A 277 15.57 20.91 1.11
C LEU A 277 14.55 21.51 0.14
N ARG A 278 13.25 21.44 0.47
CA ARG A 278 12.18 22.10 -0.30
C ARG A 278 12.33 23.61 -0.31
N SER A 279 12.74 24.24 0.79
CA SER A 279 13.05 25.67 0.84
C SER A 279 14.24 26.06 -0.05
N GLN A 280 15.11 25.10 -0.38
CA GLN A 280 16.23 25.27 -1.33
C GLN A 280 15.84 24.85 -2.76
N GLN A 281 14.57 24.58 -3.03
CA GLN A 281 14.09 24.08 -4.32
C GLN A 281 14.79 22.77 -4.77
N LYS A 282 15.21 21.95 -3.81
CA LYS A 282 15.77 20.61 -4.07
C LYS A 282 14.67 19.56 -4.01
N ILE A 283 14.73 18.60 -4.92
CA ILE A 283 13.74 17.51 -5.01
C ILE A 283 14.03 16.45 -3.95
N VAL A 284 13.03 16.15 -3.12
CA VAL A 284 13.08 15.13 -2.08
C VAL A 284 11.95 14.12 -2.31
N LEU A 285 12.29 12.87 -2.58
CA LEU A 285 11.31 11.80 -2.68
C LEU A 285 11.11 11.13 -1.33
N VAL A 286 9.88 11.19 -0.85
CA VAL A 286 9.50 10.69 0.48
C VAL A 286 8.64 9.45 0.32
N VAL A 287 9.11 8.32 0.85
CA VAL A 287 8.39 7.05 0.77
C VAL A 287 8.42 6.30 2.11
N ALA A 288 7.49 5.37 2.27
CA ALA A 288 7.46 4.45 3.39
C ALA A 288 7.11 3.03 2.93
N SER A 289 7.40 2.05 3.78
CA SER A 289 7.11 0.64 3.50
C SER A 289 5.62 0.30 3.61
N SER A 290 4.84 1.07 4.36
CA SER A 290 3.40 0.90 4.51
C SER A 290 2.63 2.17 4.13
N GLY A 291 1.35 2.02 3.73
CA GLY A 291 0.48 3.16 3.42
C GLY A 291 0.30 4.10 4.61
N ILE A 292 0.09 3.55 5.81
CA ILE A 292 -0.08 4.34 7.05
C ILE A 292 1.18 5.16 7.35
N ALA A 293 2.36 4.56 7.27
CA ALA A 293 3.60 5.29 7.51
C ALA A 293 3.82 6.39 6.45
N ALA A 294 3.42 6.14 5.20
CA ALA A 294 3.50 7.13 4.13
C ALA A 294 2.63 8.35 4.42
N THR A 295 1.40 8.18 4.92
CA THR A 295 0.49 9.30 5.24
C THR A 295 0.94 10.15 6.43
N LEU A 296 1.93 9.71 7.21
CA LEU A 296 2.53 10.48 8.30
C LEU A 296 3.67 11.41 7.82
N LEU A 297 4.09 11.26 6.59
CA LEU A 297 5.18 12.03 5.98
C LEU A 297 4.62 13.04 4.98
N PRO A 298 5.22 14.23 4.85
CA PRO A 298 4.77 15.24 3.88
C PRO A 298 4.87 14.70 2.44
N ASP A 299 3.73 14.61 1.74
CA ASP A 299 3.58 14.06 0.38
C ASP A 299 4.17 12.64 0.23
N GLY A 300 4.13 11.88 1.33
CA GLY A 300 4.63 10.53 1.38
C GLY A 300 3.81 9.56 0.53
N SER A 301 4.48 8.62 -0.11
CA SER A 301 3.88 7.54 -0.86
C SER A 301 4.49 6.20 -0.47
N THR A 302 3.89 5.07 -0.89
CA THR A 302 4.55 3.79 -0.67
C THR A 302 5.71 3.60 -1.65
N GLY A 303 6.82 3.01 -1.19
CA GLY A 303 7.99 2.76 -2.04
C GLY A 303 7.63 1.95 -3.30
N HIS A 304 6.76 0.95 -3.18
CA HIS A 304 6.27 0.17 -4.32
C HIS A 304 5.53 1.01 -5.36
N SER A 305 4.67 1.92 -4.91
CA SER A 305 3.92 2.82 -5.81
C SER A 305 4.85 3.82 -6.48
N ARG A 306 5.72 4.49 -5.70
CA ARG A 306 6.59 5.57 -6.21
C ARG A 306 7.63 5.06 -7.19
N PHE A 307 8.26 3.91 -6.90
CA PHE A 307 9.33 3.33 -7.70
C PHE A 307 8.85 2.22 -8.63
N LYS A 308 7.53 1.93 -8.67
CA LYS A 308 6.93 0.89 -9.53
C LYS A 308 7.56 -0.49 -9.34
N ILE A 309 7.77 -0.89 -8.08
CA ILE A 309 8.32 -2.20 -7.74
C ILE A 309 7.21 -3.28 -7.75
N PRO A 310 7.38 -4.46 -8.39
CA PRO A 310 8.56 -4.93 -9.14
C PRO A 310 8.78 -4.07 -10.38
N ILE A 311 10.01 -3.68 -10.60
CA ILE A 311 10.36 -2.63 -11.54
C ILE A 311 10.08 -3.10 -12.97
N ASN A 312 9.03 -2.60 -13.58
CA ASN A 312 9.01 -2.42 -15.03
C ASN A 312 10.11 -1.42 -15.33
N ILE A 313 11.16 -1.86 -15.99
CA ILE A 313 12.39 -1.10 -16.27
C ILE A 313 12.04 0.36 -16.57
N VAL A 314 12.44 1.26 -15.68
CA VAL A 314 12.29 2.71 -15.90
C VAL A 314 13.21 3.05 -17.06
N LYS A 315 12.64 3.20 -18.25
CA LYS A 315 13.40 3.51 -19.46
C LYS A 315 13.95 4.94 -19.36
N LYS A 316 15.21 5.14 -19.78
CA LYS A 316 15.79 6.49 -19.97
C LYS A 316 14.87 7.31 -20.87
N GLY A 317 14.66 8.58 -20.54
CA GLY A 317 13.78 9.49 -21.27
C GLY A 317 12.31 9.48 -20.82
N THR A 318 11.94 8.71 -19.79
CA THR A 318 10.62 8.84 -19.16
C THR A 318 10.62 9.94 -18.10
N GLN A 319 9.48 10.58 -17.84
CA GLN A 319 9.34 11.61 -16.82
C GLN A 319 9.79 11.12 -15.42
N LEU A 320 9.53 9.86 -15.09
CA LEU A 320 10.00 9.26 -13.84
C LEU A 320 11.53 9.13 -13.80
N ALA A 321 12.17 8.76 -14.92
CA ALA A 321 13.63 8.68 -14.99
C ALA A 321 14.27 10.04 -14.76
N GLU A 322 13.75 11.10 -15.38
CA GLU A 322 14.25 12.47 -15.20
C GLU A 322 14.04 12.96 -13.75
N LEU A 323 12.88 12.67 -13.15
CA LEU A 323 12.61 12.97 -11.74
C LEU A 323 13.66 12.29 -10.84
N LEU A 324 13.94 11.01 -11.04
CA LEU A 324 14.93 10.26 -10.27
C LEU A 324 16.35 10.81 -10.47
N GLN A 325 16.69 11.25 -11.69
CA GLN A 325 17.99 11.88 -11.98
C GLN A 325 18.16 13.23 -11.27
N GLN A 326 17.09 14.02 -11.13
CA GLN A 326 17.14 15.33 -10.45
C GLN A 326 16.91 15.23 -8.92
N THR A 327 16.55 14.07 -8.41
CA THR A 327 16.32 13.87 -6.97
C THR A 327 17.60 14.07 -6.18
N SER A 328 17.55 14.91 -5.15
CA SER A 328 18.68 15.20 -4.24
C SER A 328 18.73 14.24 -3.05
N LEU A 329 17.56 13.82 -2.53
CA LEU A 329 17.44 12.92 -1.39
C LEU A 329 16.25 11.97 -1.57
N ILE A 330 16.44 10.70 -1.24
CA ILE A 330 15.36 9.72 -1.08
C ILE A 330 15.26 9.38 0.41
N VAL A 331 14.08 9.63 1.00
CA VAL A 331 13.75 9.23 2.39
C VAL A 331 12.81 8.04 2.33
N TRP A 332 13.15 6.93 3.00
CA TRP A 332 12.32 5.72 3.07
C TRP A 332 12.16 5.28 4.52
N ASP A 333 10.97 5.53 5.09
CA ASP A 333 10.65 5.15 6.47
C ASP A 333 10.12 3.72 6.58
N GLU A 334 10.22 3.15 7.78
CA GLU A 334 9.86 1.75 8.11
C GLU A 334 10.54 0.73 7.18
N ALA A 335 11.79 1.00 6.78
CA ALA A 335 12.58 0.18 5.88
C ALA A 335 12.74 -1.30 6.31
N PRO A 336 12.86 -1.67 7.62
CA PRO A 336 12.99 -3.06 8.05
C PRO A 336 11.87 -3.99 7.60
N MET A 337 10.67 -3.48 7.29
CA MET A 337 9.54 -4.29 6.80
C MET A 337 9.65 -4.70 5.34
N THR A 338 10.50 -4.03 4.56
CA THR A 338 10.59 -4.22 3.12
C THR A 338 11.65 -5.27 2.81
N HIS A 339 11.31 -6.17 1.88
CA HIS A 339 12.26 -7.19 1.40
C HIS A 339 13.47 -6.52 0.73
N ARG A 340 14.69 -6.99 1.07
CA ARG A 340 15.96 -6.43 0.56
C ARG A 340 16.00 -6.26 -0.96
N PHE A 341 15.36 -7.14 -1.72
CA PHE A 341 15.31 -7.06 -3.18
C PHE A 341 14.66 -5.78 -3.70
N CYS A 342 13.79 -5.14 -2.92
CA CYS A 342 13.20 -3.86 -3.32
C CYS A 342 14.27 -2.76 -3.33
N PHE A 343 15.16 -2.73 -2.35
CA PHE A 343 16.27 -1.78 -2.28
C PHE A 343 17.35 -2.08 -3.32
N GLU A 344 17.65 -3.35 -3.53
CA GLU A 344 18.60 -3.81 -4.55
C GLU A 344 18.11 -3.48 -5.97
N ALA A 345 16.81 -3.63 -6.22
CA ALA A 345 16.16 -3.25 -7.47
C ALA A 345 16.21 -1.74 -7.69
N LEU A 346 15.90 -0.92 -6.64
CA LEU A 346 16.03 0.53 -6.71
C LEU A 346 17.48 0.95 -6.96
N ASN A 347 18.45 0.33 -6.26
CA ASN A 347 19.86 0.59 -6.46
C ASN A 347 20.27 0.31 -7.92
N LYS A 348 19.88 -0.84 -8.47
CA LYS A 348 20.17 -1.19 -9.86
C LYS A 348 19.61 -0.17 -10.83
N THR A 349 18.35 0.22 -10.65
CA THR A 349 17.71 1.24 -11.49
C THR A 349 18.43 2.59 -11.44
N LEU A 350 18.80 3.05 -10.25
CA LEU A 350 19.51 4.32 -10.09
C LEU A 350 20.93 4.25 -10.69
N CYS A 351 21.65 3.16 -10.51
CA CYS A 351 22.96 2.95 -11.17
C CYS A 351 22.83 3.00 -12.70
N ASP A 352 21.82 2.34 -13.26
CA ASP A 352 21.57 2.34 -14.71
C ASP A 352 21.22 3.76 -15.22
N LEU A 353 20.39 4.51 -14.51
CA LEU A 353 19.99 5.86 -14.87
C LEU A 353 21.16 6.85 -14.79
N MET A 354 22.01 6.72 -13.76
CA MET A 354 23.15 7.62 -13.52
C MET A 354 24.41 7.19 -14.29
N GLY A 355 24.40 6.02 -14.95
CA GLY A 355 25.55 5.49 -15.67
C GLY A 355 26.72 5.07 -14.76
N VAL A 356 26.40 4.68 -13.50
CA VAL A 356 27.39 4.23 -12.52
C VAL A 356 27.48 2.70 -12.57
N PRO A 357 28.70 2.10 -12.53
CA PRO A 357 28.84 0.65 -12.50
C PRO A 357 28.16 0.04 -11.27
N PHE A 358 27.57 -1.14 -11.45
CA PHE A 358 26.87 -1.86 -10.38
C PHE A 358 27.83 -2.54 -9.37
N SER A 359 29.11 -2.66 -9.71
CA SER A 359 30.15 -3.27 -8.89
C SER A 359 31.54 -2.73 -9.26
N GLY A 360 32.53 -2.95 -8.41
CA GLY A 360 33.92 -2.55 -8.64
C GLY A 360 34.34 -1.28 -7.89
N PRO A 361 35.55 -0.77 -8.09
CA PRO A 361 36.12 0.33 -7.29
C PRO A 361 35.39 1.68 -7.49
N THR A 362 34.64 1.85 -8.56
CA THR A 362 33.84 3.06 -8.84
C THR A 362 32.36 2.90 -8.49
N PHE A 363 31.98 1.79 -7.87
CA PHE A 363 30.62 1.57 -7.41
C PHE A 363 30.23 2.62 -6.36
N ARG A 364 29.06 3.23 -6.56
CA ARG A 364 28.42 4.11 -5.58
C ARG A 364 26.99 3.63 -5.32
N PRO A 365 26.63 3.33 -4.07
CA PRO A 365 25.26 2.91 -3.76
C PRO A 365 24.24 3.88 -4.34
N PHE A 366 23.15 3.32 -4.87
CA PHE A 366 22.05 4.08 -5.46
C PHE A 366 22.48 5.07 -6.56
N GLY A 367 23.49 4.71 -7.34
CA GLY A 367 24.01 5.56 -8.42
C GLY A 367 24.61 6.88 -7.93
N GLY A 368 25.05 6.96 -6.68
CA GLY A 368 25.58 8.18 -6.06
C GLY A 368 24.50 9.17 -5.59
N LYS A 369 23.26 8.76 -5.44
CA LYS A 369 22.20 9.55 -4.78
C LYS A 369 22.27 9.39 -3.28
N THR A 370 22.01 10.48 -2.53
CA THR A 370 21.86 10.37 -1.08
C THR A 370 20.55 9.65 -0.75
N VAL A 371 20.65 8.55 0.01
CA VAL A 371 19.49 7.74 0.41
C VAL A 371 19.49 7.60 1.93
N LEU A 372 18.36 7.93 2.54
CA LEU A 372 18.11 7.81 3.97
C LEU A 372 17.02 6.77 4.20
N LEU A 373 17.41 5.58 4.62
CA LEU A 373 16.47 4.60 5.15
C LEU A 373 16.27 4.85 6.64
N GLY A 374 15.10 4.50 7.17
CA GLY A 374 14.88 4.57 8.60
C GLY A 374 13.95 3.49 9.11
N GLY A 375 14.05 3.22 10.40
CA GLY A 375 13.19 2.24 11.05
C GLY A 375 13.73 1.72 12.37
N ASP A 376 13.07 0.66 12.85
CA ASP A 376 13.39 -0.02 14.10
C ASP A 376 13.37 -1.54 13.87
N PHE A 377 14.52 -2.19 14.00
CA PHE A 377 14.64 -3.65 13.81
C PHE A 377 14.01 -4.48 14.93
N ARG A 378 13.50 -3.85 16.01
CA ARG A 378 12.66 -4.54 17.01
C ARG A 378 11.24 -4.78 16.51
N GLN A 379 10.84 -4.06 15.46
CA GLN A 379 9.53 -4.20 14.85
C GLN A 379 9.51 -5.37 13.86
N ILE A 380 8.39 -5.53 13.17
CA ILE A 380 8.15 -6.62 12.22
C ILE A 380 9.10 -6.51 11.04
N LEU A 381 9.71 -7.63 10.69
CA LEU A 381 10.56 -7.84 9.51
C LEU A 381 9.72 -8.20 8.27
N PRO A 382 10.35 -8.34 7.09
CA PRO A 382 9.63 -8.77 5.89
C PRO A 382 8.89 -10.10 6.12
N VAL A 383 7.61 -10.12 5.75
CA VAL A 383 6.78 -11.33 5.89
C VAL A 383 6.97 -12.21 4.66
N ILE A 384 7.50 -13.41 4.86
CA ILE A 384 7.68 -14.40 3.81
C ILE A 384 6.60 -15.47 3.97
N PRO A 385 5.67 -15.60 3.01
CA PRO A 385 4.62 -16.63 3.08
C PRO A 385 5.24 -18.04 3.20
N GLY A 386 4.89 -18.75 4.28
CA GLY A 386 5.43 -20.09 4.57
C GLY A 386 6.91 -20.13 4.99
N GLY A 387 7.58 -18.98 5.06
CA GLY A 387 8.96 -18.86 5.47
C GLY A 387 9.14 -18.91 6.98
N GLY A 388 10.27 -19.47 7.42
CA GLY A 388 10.70 -19.53 8.81
C GLY A 388 11.59 -18.34 9.20
N ARG A 389 12.39 -18.56 10.27
CA ARG A 389 13.32 -17.55 10.81
C ARG A 389 14.41 -17.17 9.80
N GLU A 390 15.05 -18.17 9.20
CA GLU A 390 16.18 -17.95 8.31
C GLU A 390 15.77 -17.17 7.04
N GLU A 391 14.64 -17.53 6.43
CA GLU A 391 14.11 -16.84 5.26
C GLU A 391 13.75 -15.38 5.61
N THR A 392 13.19 -15.14 6.78
CA THR A 392 12.88 -13.79 7.26
C THR A 392 14.13 -12.95 7.48
N LEU A 393 15.17 -13.52 8.11
CA LEU A 393 16.47 -12.87 8.29
C LEU A 393 17.14 -12.56 6.95
N ASN A 394 17.13 -13.54 6.02
CA ASN A 394 17.70 -13.39 4.68
C ASN A 394 16.96 -12.35 3.83
N ALA A 395 15.69 -12.10 4.10
CA ALA A 395 14.91 -11.05 3.43
C ALA A 395 15.21 -9.63 3.95
N SER A 396 15.83 -9.51 5.11
CA SER A 396 16.15 -8.20 5.74
C SER A 396 17.21 -7.43 4.96
N ILE A 397 17.13 -6.09 4.98
CA ILE A 397 18.11 -5.18 4.36
C ILE A 397 19.53 -5.37 4.93
N ILE A 398 19.66 -5.80 6.18
CA ILE A 398 20.97 -6.08 6.80
C ILE A 398 21.75 -7.16 6.03
N ARG A 399 21.05 -8.12 5.44
CA ARG A 399 21.64 -9.20 4.61
C ARG A 399 21.88 -8.78 3.15
N SER A 400 21.59 -7.55 2.78
CA SER A 400 21.91 -7.04 1.44
C SER A 400 23.39 -6.62 1.35
N PRO A 401 24.07 -6.85 0.21
CA PRO A 401 25.41 -6.29 -0.04
C PRO A 401 25.47 -4.77 0.11
N LEU A 402 24.36 -4.07 -0.09
CA LEU A 402 24.27 -2.63 0.11
C LEU A 402 24.57 -2.21 1.53
N TRP A 403 24.27 -3.06 2.53
CA TRP A 403 24.45 -2.77 3.94
C TRP A 403 25.91 -2.48 4.30
N LEU A 404 26.88 -3.07 3.59
CA LEU A 404 28.30 -2.80 3.77
C LEU A 404 28.69 -1.33 3.52
N HIS A 405 27.87 -0.61 2.77
CA HIS A 405 28.09 0.81 2.43
C HIS A 405 27.20 1.75 3.26
N CYS A 406 26.50 1.22 4.26
CA CYS A 406 25.52 1.97 5.04
C CYS A 406 26.19 2.72 6.20
N HIS A 407 25.89 4.01 6.33
CA HIS A 407 26.25 4.80 7.52
C HIS A 407 25.10 4.77 8.52
N LEU A 408 25.34 4.16 9.69
CA LEU A 408 24.33 4.01 10.73
C LEU A 408 24.26 5.27 11.58
N LEU A 409 23.07 5.88 11.68
CA LEU A 409 22.76 7.03 12.54
C LEU A 409 21.79 6.57 13.62
N CYS A 410 22.12 6.72 14.91
CA CYS A 410 21.34 6.20 16.03
C CYS A 410 20.67 7.32 16.82
N LEU A 411 19.33 7.27 16.98
CA LEU A 411 18.57 8.10 17.88
C LEU A 411 18.21 7.32 19.14
N GLN A 412 18.70 7.77 20.29
CA GLN A 412 18.54 7.06 21.56
C GLN A 412 17.47 7.67 22.46
N GLN A 413 17.31 9.01 22.43
CA GLN A 413 16.42 9.72 23.33
C GLN A 413 14.96 9.55 22.92
N ASN A 414 14.12 9.07 23.84
CA ASN A 414 12.67 8.98 23.61
C ASN A 414 12.01 10.35 23.87
N MET A 415 11.39 10.92 22.83
CA MET A 415 10.74 12.24 22.86
C MET A 415 9.23 12.16 23.15
N ARG A 416 8.65 10.95 23.18
CA ARG A 416 7.22 10.76 23.46
C ARG A 416 6.87 10.68 24.93
N ILE A 417 7.88 10.39 25.74
CA ILE A 417 7.70 10.27 27.17
C ILE A 417 7.77 11.68 27.72
N ASN A 418 6.59 12.32 27.87
CA ASN A 418 6.48 13.36 28.86
C ASN A 418 6.84 12.71 30.20
N HIS A 419 7.61 13.41 31.01
CA HIS A 419 7.88 13.07 32.40
C HIS A 419 6.57 13.16 33.23
N ASP A 420 5.55 12.42 32.78
CA ASP A 420 4.34 12.24 33.59
C ASP A 420 4.73 11.40 34.79
N VAL A 421 4.67 12.04 35.93
CA VAL A 421 4.93 11.49 37.28
C VAL A 421 4.24 10.12 37.51
N ILE A 422 3.20 9.80 36.76
CA ILE A 422 2.47 8.52 36.77
C ILE A 422 3.27 7.39 36.11
N ASN A 423 4.00 7.64 35.02
CA ASN A 423 4.79 6.62 34.32
C ASN A 423 6.05 6.20 35.07
N GLU A 424 6.62 7.08 35.90
CA GLU A 424 7.78 6.76 36.72
C GLU A 424 7.44 5.92 37.97
N ARG A 425 6.18 5.95 38.41
CA ARG A 425 5.71 5.21 39.59
C ARG A 425 5.37 3.73 39.36
N LEU A 426 5.10 3.36 38.11
CA LEU A 426 4.83 1.97 37.74
C LEU A 426 6.15 1.27 37.40
N VAL A 427 6.72 0.60 38.36
CA VAL A 427 7.98 -0.14 38.23
C VAL A 427 7.66 -1.60 37.93
N PHE A 428 8.05 -2.08 36.74
CA PHE A 428 7.92 -3.47 36.30
C PHE A 428 9.29 -4.16 36.49
N ASP A 429 9.44 -5.05 37.46
CA ASP A 429 10.70 -5.75 37.74
C ASP A 429 11.91 -4.81 37.81
N GLY A 430 11.75 -3.64 38.49
CA GLY A 430 12.79 -2.62 38.60
C GLY A 430 12.94 -1.70 37.35
N MET A 431 12.10 -1.83 36.36
CA MET A 431 12.11 -1.04 35.12
C MET A 431 10.91 -0.10 35.03
N THR A 432 11.09 1.07 34.46
CA THR A 432 9.94 1.92 34.01
C THR A 432 9.24 1.28 32.83
N PHE A 433 7.98 1.68 32.52
CA PHE A 433 7.23 1.14 31.38
C PHE A 433 7.99 1.23 30.06
N PRO A 434 8.63 2.36 29.70
CA PRO A 434 9.41 2.44 28.46
C PRO A 434 10.63 1.51 28.44
N GLN A 435 11.31 1.35 29.58
CA GLN A 435 12.44 0.43 29.67
C GLN A 435 11.98 -1.01 29.49
N TRP A 436 10.84 -1.38 30.08
CA TRP A 436 10.25 -2.70 29.92
C TRP A 436 9.85 -2.95 28.44
N VAL A 437 9.21 -1.99 27.77
CA VAL A 437 8.88 -2.09 26.35
C VAL A 437 10.13 -2.34 25.50
N LEU A 438 11.22 -1.60 25.77
CA LEU A 438 12.50 -1.81 25.08
C LEU A 438 13.13 -3.16 25.40
N ALA A 439 13.06 -3.60 26.66
CA ALA A 439 13.55 -4.91 27.07
C ALA A 439 12.82 -6.06 26.37
N VAL A 440 11.49 -5.95 26.20
CA VAL A 440 10.71 -6.90 25.39
C VAL A 440 11.20 -6.90 23.93
N GLY A 441 11.39 -5.73 23.33
CA GLY A 441 11.89 -5.60 21.95
C GLY A 441 13.30 -6.14 21.76
N ASN A 442 14.18 -5.96 22.74
CA ASN A 442 15.56 -6.49 22.74
C ASN A 442 15.65 -7.99 23.10
N GLY A 443 14.56 -8.60 23.61
CA GLY A 443 14.59 -9.96 24.11
C GLY A 443 15.36 -10.13 25.42
N THR A 444 15.52 -9.04 26.23
CA THR A 444 16.28 -9.03 27.48
C THR A 444 15.42 -9.16 28.73
N VAL A 445 14.08 -9.27 28.58
CA VAL A 445 13.21 -9.60 29.72
C VAL A 445 13.52 -11.01 30.19
N PRO A 446 13.61 -11.26 31.55
CA PRO A 446 13.85 -12.60 32.03
C PRO A 446 12.86 -13.61 31.52
N ALA A 447 13.37 -14.70 30.93
CA ALA A 447 12.54 -15.77 30.40
C ALA A 447 12.02 -16.65 31.55
N ALA A 448 10.71 -16.93 31.53
CA ALA A 448 10.11 -17.91 32.45
C ALA A 448 10.45 -19.35 32.03
N SER A 449 10.49 -19.59 30.70
CA SER A 449 11.01 -20.82 30.11
C SER A 449 11.43 -20.56 28.66
N LEU A 450 12.27 -21.42 28.09
CA LEU A 450 12.67 -21.39 26.67
C LEU A 450 12.00 -22.56 25.93
N ASP A 451 11.66 -22.37 24.69
CA ASP A 451 11.31 -23.48 23.80
C ASP A 451 12.53 -24.37 23.51
N ASP A 452 12.32 -25.62 23.13
CA ASP A 452 13.37 -26.59 22.83
C ASP A 452 14.43 -26.12 21.83
N ASN A 453 14.07 -25.17 20.96
CA ASN A 453 14.94 -24.58 19.95
C ASN A 453 15.61 -23.26 20.40
N ASN A 454 15.47 -22.83 21.64
CA ASN A 454 16.02 -21.57 22.17
C ASN A 454 15.56 -20.27 21.44
N ASP A 455 14.60 -20.34 20.52
CA ASP A 455 14.21 -19.25 19.63
C ASP A 455 13.11 -18.36 20.19
N ARG A 456 12.38 -18.85 21.18
CA ARG A 456 11.20 -18.21 21.75
C ARG A 456 11.24 -18.29 23.25
N ALA A 457 11.27 -17.13 23.88
CA ALA A 457 11.23 -17.05 25.33
C ALA A 457 9.76 -16.88 25.79
N TRP A 458 9.34 -17.68 26.75
CA TRP A 458 8.14 -17.41 27.52
C TRP A 458 8.48 -16.34 28.54
N ILE A 459 7.76 -15.24 28.53
CA ILE A 459 7.93 -14.13 29.45
C ILE A 459 6.66 -13.87 30.26
N ASN A 460 6.81 -13.33 31.45
CA ASN A 460 5.69 -12.89 32.26
C ASN A 460 5.35 -11.44 31.94
N ILE A 461 4.08 -11.22 31.62
CA ILE A 461 3.52 -9.86 31.50
C ILE A 461 3.21 -9.37 32.91
N PRO A 462 3.54 -8.12 33.29
CA PRO A 462 3.20 -7.56 34.58
C PRO A 462 1.72 -7.73 34.92
N THR A 463 1.41 -8.26 36.10
CA THR A 463 0.03 -8.62 36.49
C THR A 463 -0.93 -7.46 36.47
N CYS A 464 -0.47 -6.22 36.72
CA CYS A 464 -1.27 -5.00 36.62
C CYS A 464 -1.73 -4.67 35.22
N LEU A 465 -1.10 -5.26 34.18
CA LEU A 465 -1.49 -5.10 32.77
C LEU A 465 -2.41 -6.24 32.29
N VAL A 466 -2.60 -7.31 33.05
CA VAL A 466 -3.36 -8.48 32.62
C VAL A 466 -4.78 -8.41 33.19
N LEU A 467 -5.77 -8.59 32.31
CA LEU A 467 -7.17 -8.73 32.71
C LEU A 467 -7.45 -10.19 33.08
N PRO A 468 -8.25 -10.44 34.11
CA PRO A 468 -8.65 -11.80 34.46
C PRO A 468 -9.45 -12.43 33.33
N PRO A 469 -9.09 -13.62 32.88
CA PRO A 469 -9.88 -14.33 31.86
C PRO A 469 -11.26 -14.71 32.43
N ASN A 470 -12.30 -14.58 31.58
CA ASN A 470 -13.67 -14.99 31.92
C ASN A 470 -14.11 -16.02 30.87
N GLY A 471 -13.60 -17.25 31.00
CA GLY A 471 -13.76 -18.27 29.95
C GLY A 471 -13.20 -17.77 28.62
N ASP A 472 -13.87 -18.09 27.51
CA ASP A 472 -13.48 -17.63 26.17
C ASP A 472 -14.03 -16.23 25.82
N SER A 473 -14.55 -15.49 26.81
CA SER A 473 -15.17 -14.19 26.59
C SER A 473 -14.14 -13.11 26.25
N ILE A 474 -14.41 -12.38 25.18
CA ILE A 474 -13.65 -11.18 24.78
C ILE A 474 -14.16 -9.90 25.48
N ALA A 475 -15.26 -9.99 26.24
CA ALA A 475 -15.91 -8.85 26.87
C ALA A 475 -14.95 -8.01 27.75
N PRO A 476 -14.06 -8.59 28.61
CA PRO A 476 -13.18 -7.79 29.45
C PRO A 476 -12.26 -6.86 28.67
N ILE A 477 -11.73 -7.32 27.52
CA ILE A 477 -10.82 -6.50 26.72
C ILE A 477 -11.56 -5.46 25.90
N VAL A 478 -12.76 -5.79 25.42
CA VAL A 478 -13.64 -4.87 24.70
C VAL A 478 -14.12 -3.76 25.64
N ASP A 479 -14.54 -4.09 26.86
CA ASP A 479 -14.97 -3.12 27.86
C ASP A 479 -13.81 -2.19 28.28
N PHE A 480 -12.62 -2.73 28.48
CA PHE A 480 -11.45 -1.85 28.76
C PHE A 480 -11.19 -0.86 27.65
N VAL A 481 -11.15 -1.30 26.36
CA VAL A 481 -10.80 -0.43 25.23
C VAL A 481 -11.91 0.55 24.93
N PHE A 482 -13.16 0.06 24.90
CA PHE A 482 -14.33 0.80 24.45
C PHE A 482 -15.30 1.13 25.58
N HIS A 483 -14.79 1.30 26.80
CA HIS A 483 -15.62 1.72 27.94
C HIS A 483 -16.43 2.98 27.59
N GLY A 484 -17.76 2.94 27.78
CA GLY A 484 -18.66 4.01 27.37
C GLY A 484 -18.91 4.07 25.84
N LEU A 485 -18.76 2.94 25.12
CA LEU A 485 -18.97 2.89 23.66
C LEU A 485 -20.35 3.37 23.25
N LEU A 486 -21.42 2.92 23.94
CA LEU A 486 -22.79 3.25 23.57
C LEU A 486 -23.10 4.74 23.70
N ASP A 487 -22.41 5.45 24.59
CA ASP A 487 -22.56 6.90 24.76
C ASP A 487 -21.70 7.70 23.76
N SER A 488 -20.61 7.08 23.25
CA SER A 488 -19.55 7.80 22.53
C SER A 488 -19.25 7.27 21.11
N TYR A 489 -20.00 6.27 20.61
CA TYR A 489 -19.71 5.64 19.32
C TYR A 489 -19.77 6.59 18.10
N ARG A 490 -20.45 7.74 18.23
CA ARG A 490 -20.53 8.78 17.21
C ARG A 490 -19.34 9.76 17.25
N SER A 491 -18.48 9.65 18.24
CA SER A 491 -17.36 10.56 18.44
C SER A 491 -16.11 10.10 17.70
N VAL A 492 -15.63 10.91 16.74
CA VAL A 492 -14.36 10.73 16.05
C VAL A 492 -13.18 10.61 17.03
N SER A 493 -13.13 11.50 18.02
CA SER A 493 -12.05 11.52 19.03
C SER A 493 -12.05 10.28 19.92
N PHE A 494 -13.22 9.70 20.18
CA PHE A 494 -13.32 8.45 20.93
C PHE A 494 -12.79 7.25 20.14
N LEU A 495 -13.16 7.13 18.85
CA LEU A 495 -12.80 5.98 18.03
C LEU A 495 -11.36 6.05 17.50
N LYS A 496 -10.85 7.26 17.29
CA LYS A 496 -9.56 7.54 16.66
C LYS A 496 -8.39 6.78 17.30
N ASN A 497 -8.29 6.81 18.62
CA ASN A 497 -7.11 6.37 19.36
C ASN A 497 -7.35 5.09 20.17
N ARG A 498 -8.29 4.24 19.74
CA ARG A 498 -8.65 3.00 20.45
C ARG A 498 -8.70 1.83 19.49
N ALA A 499 -8.16 0.67 19.89
CA ALA A 499 -8.28 -0.56 19.14
C ALA A 499 -7.95 -1.78 20.01
N VAL A 500 -8.54 -2.91 19.66
CA VAL A 500 -8.07 -4.21 20.12
C VAL A 500 -7.06 -4.75 19.11
N ILE A 501 -5.94 -5.28 19.58
CA ILE A 501 -4.83 -5.78 18.76
C ILE A 501 -4.68 -7.28 19.01
N THR A 502 -4.62 -8.07 17.94
CA THR A 502 -4.54 -9.54 18.03
C THR A 502 -3.66 -10.12 16.92
N PRO A 503 -3.09 -11.33 17.06
CA PRO A 503 -2.19 -11.89 16.05
C PRO A 503 -2.84 -12.26 14.72
N THR A 504 -4.11 -12.72 14.72
CA THR A 504 -4.75 -13.36 13.56
C THR A 504 -5.98 -12.62 13.03
N ASN A 505 -6.23 -12.72 11.70
CA ASN A 505 -7.39 -12.11 11.06
C ASN A 505 -8.72 -12.73 11.53
N GLU A 506 -8.77 -14.04 11.80
CA GLU A 506 -9.96 -14.73 12.30
C GLU A 506 -10.44 -14.11 13.63
N THR A 507 -9.51 -13.90 14.55
CA THR A 507 -9.80 -13.24 15.84
C THR A 507 -10.27 -11.80 15.65
N VAL A 508 -9.66 -11.07 14.70
CA VAL A 508 -10.09 -9.70 14.34
C VAL A 508 -11.55 -9.69 13.90
N SER A 509 -11.94 -10.58 12.97
CA SER A 509 -13.33 -10.66 12.47
C SER A 509 -14.32 -11.00 13.61
N ARG A 510 -13.96 -11.93 14.51
CA ARG A 510 -14.80 -12.28 15.67
C ARG A 510 -15.03 -11.10 16.62
N ILE A 511 -13.96 -10.34 16.94
CA ILE A 511 -14.07 -9.17 17.82
C ILE A 511 -14.89 -8.07 17.14
N ASN A 512 -14.62 -7.79 15.87
CA ASN A 512 -15.32 -6.76 15.10
C ASN A 512 -16.83 -7.06 15.02
N ALA A 513 -17.22 -8.30 14.74
CA ALA A 513 -18.62 -8.73 14.72
C ALA A 513 -19.29 -8.56 16.08
N SER A 514 -18.59 -8.95 17.17
CA SER A 514 -19.11 -8.80 18.53
C SER A 514 -19.33 -7.33 18.92
N VAL A 515 -18.39 -6.43 18.61
CA VAL A 515 -18.56 -5.01 18.92
C VAL A 515 -19.62 -4.38 18.03
N LEU A 516 -19.68 -4.75 16.73
CA LEU A 516 -20.73 -4.27 15.82
C LEU A 516 -22.13 -4.59 16.31
N SER A 517 -22.34 -5.80 16.89
CA SER A 517 -23.66 -6.20 17.42
C SER A 517 -24.15 -5.28 18.56
N CYS A 518 -23.24 -4.68 19.32
CA CYS A 518 -23.56 -3.76 20.43
C CYS A 518 -24.01 -2.37 19.94
N ILE A 519 -23.69 -1.96 18.71
CA ILE A 519 -24.03 -0.62 18.20
C ILE A 519 -25.54 -0.58 17.84
N PRO A 520 -26.28 0.43 18.31
CA PRO A 520 -27.75 0.48 18.16
C PRO A 520 -28.24 0.99 16.78
N GLU A 521 -27.33 1.16 15.82
CA GLU A 521 -27.67 1.59 14.45
C GLU A 521 -28.12 0.41 13.58
N GLU A 522 -28.85 0.71 12.51
CA GLU A 522 -29.28 -0.28 11.54
C GLU A 522 -28.10 -0.88 10.76
N THR A 523 -28.11 -2.19 10.57
CA THR A 523 -27.08 -2.90 9.80
C THR A 523 -27.41 -2.85 8.32
N LYS A 524 -26.46 -2.38 7.50
CA LYS A 524 -26.52 -2.49 6.06
C LYS A 524 -25.47 -3.50 5.58
N THR A 525 -25.93 -4.51 4.86
CA THR A 525 -25.07 -5.58 4.34
C THR A 525 -24.90 -5.42 2.84
N TYR A 526 -23.64 -5.53 2.39
CA TYR A 526 -23.22 -5.43 0.99
C TYR A 526 -22.61 -6.75 0.55
N TYR A 527 -23.12 -7.31 -0.53
CA TYR A 527 -22.59 -8.53 -1.14
C TYR A 527 -21.60 -8.20 -2.25
N SER A 528 -20.52 -8.98 -2.36
CA SER A 528 -19.59 -8.87 -3.47
C SER A 528 -20.11 -9.54 -4.73
N THR A 529 -19.59 -9.11 -5.88
CA THR A 529 -19.69 -9.86 -7.13
C THR A 529 -18.34 -10.51 -7.40
N ASP A 530 -18.35 -11.84 -7.49
CA ASP A 530 -17.15 -12.65 -7.61
C ASP A 530 -17.12 -13.35 -8.97
N SER A 531 -15.95 -13.37 -9.62
CA SER A 531 -15.71 -14.04 -10.90
C SER A 531 -14.28 -14.51 -11.00
N LEU A 532 -13.99 -15.39 -11.95
CA LEU A 532 -12.63 -15.75 -12.32
C LEU A 532 -12.06 -14.71 -13.29
N CYS A 533 -10.76 -14.44 -13.19
CA CYS A 533 -10.04 -13.67 -14.23
C CYS A 533 -9.71 -14.61 -15.36
N THR A 534 -10.40 -14.47 -16.47
CA THR A 534 -10.23 -15.29 -17.67
C THR A 534 -9.24 -14.64 -18.62
N GLU A 535 -8.05 -15.25 -18.78
CA GLU A 535 -7.04 -14.81 -19.75
C GLU A 535 -6.94 -15.74 -20.97
N SER A 536 -7.53 -16.93 -20.93
CA SER A 536 -7.45 -17.96 -21.98
C SER A 536 -8.76 -18.74 -22.19
N THR A 537 -8.87 -19.41 -23.34
CA THR A 537 -10.06 -20.17 -23.80
C THR A 537 -10.34 -21.46 -23.00
N ASP A 538 -9.41 -21.95 -22.19
CA ASP A 538 -9.63 -23.11 -21.31
C ASP A 538 -10.48 -22.79 -20.06
N ASP A 539 -10.91 -21.55 -19.92
CA ASP A 539 -11.51 -21.03 -18.70
C ASP A 539 -12.99 -21.37 -18.52
N SER A 540 -13.71 -21.76 -19.59
CA SER A 540 -15.11 -22.23 -19.47
C SER A 540 -15.23 -23.54 -18.67
N GLU A 541 -14.18 -24.38 -18.68
CA GLU A 541 -14.10 -25.56 -17.81
C GLU A 541 -13.83 -25.18 -16.35
N LEU A 542 -13.03 -24.13 -16.11
CA LEU A 542 -12.75 -23.62 -14.78
C LEU A 542 -13.97 -22.94 -14.14
N GLU A 543 -14.77 -22.20 -14.90
CA GLU A 543 -16.01 -21.59 -14.40
C GLU A 543 -17.03 -22.66 -13.96
N ASN A 544 -17.11 -23.79 -14.71
CA ASN A 544 -17.94 -24.92 -14.34
C ASN A 544 -17.38 -25.70 -13.12
N LEU A 545 -16.07 -25.71 -12.93
CA LEU A 545 -15.40 -26.38 -11.82
C LEU A 545 -15.49 -25.59 -10.51
N TYR A 546 -15.51 -24.27 -10.58
CA TYR A 546 -15.55 -23.36 -9.43
C TYR A 546 -16.78 -22.44 -9.49
N PRO A 547 -17.95 -22.91 -8.98
CA PRO A 547 -19.17 -22.11 -9.00
C PRO A 547 -19.05 -20.86 -8.13
N VAL A 548 -19.89 -19.86 -8.39
CA VAL A 548 -19.85 -18.55 -7.74
C VAL A 548 -19.98 -18.67 -6.21
N GLU A 549 -20.79 -19.62 -5.71
CA GLU A 549 -20.96 -19.88 -4.28
C GLU A 549 -19.66 -20.33 -3.62
N PHE A 550 -18.86 -21.10 -4.35
CA PHE A 550 -17.53 -21.50 -3.88
C PHE A 550 -16.59 -20.28 -3.84
N LEU A 551 -16.57 -19.45 -4.90
CA LEU A 551 -15.76 -18.22 -4.94
C LEU A 551 -16.15 -17.26 -3.81
N ASN A 552 -17.45 -17.13 -3.51
CA ASN A 552 -17.96 -16.31 -2.42
C ASN A 552 -17.42 -16.75 -1.05
N SER A 553 -17.21 -18.06 -0.87
CA SER A 553 -16.69 -18.63 0.37
C SER A 553 -15.18 -18.43 0.57
N LEU A 554 -14.44 -18.09 -0.48
CA LEU A 554 -12.98 -17.93 -0.41
C LEU A 554 -12.59 -16.66 0.35
N VAL A 555 -11.58 -16.80 1.19
CA VAL A 555 -10.99 -15.71 1.96
C VAL A 555 -9.49 -15.65 1.67
N PHE A 556 -9.04 -14.58 1.00
CA PHE A 556 -7.63 -14.31 0.75
C PHE A 556 -7.12 -13.19 1.66
N ASN A 557 -5.82 -13.16 1.91
CA ASN A 557 -5.22 -12.09 2.70
C ASN A 557 -5.40 -10.72 2.03
N GLY A 558 -5.97 -9.75 2.75
CA GLY A 558 -6.22 -8.40 2.24
C GLY A 558 -7.40 -8.30 1.28
N MET A 559 -8.25 -9.33 1.20
CA MET A 559 -9.51 -9.32 0.47
C MET A 559 -10.64 -8.83 1.38
N PRO A 560 -11.57 -7.98 0.89
CA PRO A 560 -12.81 -7.68 1.60
C PRO A 560 -13.69 -8.95 1.68
N GLU A 561 -14.51 -9.03 2.72
CA GLU A 561 -15.46 -10.14 2.90
C GLU A 561 -16.53 -10.11 1.79
N HIS A 562 -17.03 -11.28 1.38
CA HIS A 562 -18.15 -11.38 0.44
C HIS A 562 -19.38 -10.67 1.01
N GLU A 563 -19.70 -10.95 2.26
CA GLU A 563 -20.77 -10.32 3.02
C GLU A 563 -20.16 -9.27 3.96
N LEU A 564 -20.25 -7.99 3.57
CA LEU A 564 -19.74 -6.87 4.34
C LEU A 564 -20.88 -6.17 5.07
N SER A 565 -21.00 -6.40 6.38
CA SER A 565 -22.01 -5.78 7.25
C SER A 565 -21.43 -4.57 7.96
N LEU A 566 -22.05 -3.40 7.78
CA LEU A 566 -21.62 -2.13 8.36
C LEU A 566 -22.81 -1.41 9.02
N LYS A 567 -22.49 -0.53 9.99
CA LYS A 567 -23.44 0.39 10.63
C LYS A 567 -22.90 1.82 10.55
N LEU A 568 -23.76 2.82 10.69
CA LEU A 568 -23.31 4.20 10.81
C LEU A 568 -22.36 4.38 12.00
N TYR A 569 -21.44 5.29 11.89
CA TYR A 569 -20.44 5.67 12.90
C TYR A 569 -19.45 4.54 13.28
N THR A 570 -19.41 3.44 12.55
CA THR A 570 -18.45 2.37 12.80
C THR A 570 -17.09 2.71 12.19
N PRO A 571 -15.98 2.36 12.89
CA PRO A 571 -14.65 2.50 12.31
C PRO A 571 -14.41 1.39 11.28
N ILE A 572 -13.93 1.80 10.12
CA ILE A 572 -13.50 0.91 9.02
C ILE A 572 -12.05 1.18 8.67
N MET A 573 -11.41 0.23 8.00
CA MET A 573 -10.04 0.32 7.50
C MET A 573 -10.00 0.00 6.02
N LEU A 574 -9.30 0.82 5.24
CA LEU A 574 -9.02 0.55 3.83
C LEU A 574 -8.07 -0.64 3.68
N LEU A 575 -8.34 -1.49 2.70
CA LEU A 575 -7.56 -2.68 2.37
C LEU A 575 -6.62 -2.49 1.17
N ARG A 576 -6.76 -1.38 0.46
CA ARG A 576 -5.98 -1.02 -0.72
C ARG A 576 -5.62 0.47 -0.72
N ASN A 577 -4.58 0.82 -1.47
CA ASN A 577 -4.32 2.21 -1.82
C ASN A 577 -5.30 2.60 -2.93
N ILE A 578 -6.22 3.51 -2.63
CA ILE A 578 -7.26 3.94 -3.57
C ILE A 578 -6.90 5.33 -4.12
N ASP A 579 -6.62 6.27 -3.23
CA ASP A 579 -6.20 7.64 -3.56
C ASP A 579 -5.18 8.12 -2.51
N PRO A 580 -3.89 7.75 -2.67
CA PRO A 580 -2.85 8.11 -1.72
C PRO A 580 -2.69 9.62 -1.48
N PRO A 581 -2.79 10.49 -2.50
CA PRO A 581 -2.75 11.94 -2.30
C PRO A 581 -3.88 12.50 -1.43
N ALA A 582 -5.03 11.83 -1.39
CA ALA A 582 -6.14 12.18 -0.49
C ALA A 582 -6.08 11.43 0.87
N GLY A 583 -4.99 10.73 1.15
CA GLY A 583 -4.82 9.96 2.38
C GLY A 583 -5.51 8.59 2.38
N MET A 584 -6.08 8.15 1.25
CA MET A 584 -6.80 6.88 1.13
C MET A 584 -5.83 5.72 0.82
N CYS A 585 -5.02 5.37 1.79
CA CYS A 585 -4.04 4.28 1.71
C CYS A 585 -4.50 3.02 2.43
N ASN A 586 -3.89 1.88 2.08
CA ASN A 586 -4.08 0.62 2.81
C ASN A 586 -3.74 0.81 4.31
N GLY A 587 -4.72 0.51 5.17
CA GLY A 587 -4.61 0.67 6.61
C GLY A 587 -5.14 2.01 7.13
N THR A 588 -5.50 2.98 6.27
CA THR A 588 -6.18 4.20 6.71
C THR A 588 -7.49 3.86 7.40
N ARG A 589 -7.67 4.41 8.60
CA ARG A 589 -8.88 4.23 9.40
C ARG A 589 -9.86 5.38 9.14
N LEU A 590 -11.13 5.02 8.97
CA LEU A 590 -12.19 5.99 8.71
C LEU A 590 -13.39 5.69 9.61
N MET A 591 -14.21 6.70 9.92
CA MET A 591 -15.52 6.52 10.50
C MET A 591 -16.59 6.63 9.41
N VAL A 592 -17.48 5.68 9.34
CA VAL A 592 -18.63 5.69 8.41
C VAL A 592 -19.63 6.76 8.82
N VAL A 593 -19.96 7.66 7.93
CA VAL A 593 -20.97 8.70 8.18
C VAL A 593 -22.19 8.60 7.27
N HIS A 594 -22.09 7.86 6.17
CA HIS A 594 -23.23 7.54 5.31
C HIS A 594 -22.99 6.20 4.61
N LEU A 595 -24.04 5.39 4.56
CA LEU A 595 -24.03 4.08 3.91
C LEU A 595 -24.94 4.17 2.68
N GLY A 596 -24.35 4.54 1.54
CA GLY A 596 -25.05 4.58 0.26
C GLY A 596 -25.24 3.19 -0.35
N THR A 597 -25.81 3.13 -1.54
CA THR A 597 -25.94 1.86 -2.29
C THR A 597 -24.64 1.55 -3.05
N ASN A 598 -24.06 2.55 -3.68
CA ASN A 598 -22.89 2.43 -4.55
C ASN A 598 -21.64 3.08 -3.96
N ALA A 599 -21.77 3.91 -2.92
CA ALA A 599 -20.67 4.58 -2.27
C ALA A 599 -20.83 4.64 -0.75
N ILE A 600 -19.72 4.54 -0.02
CA ILE A 600 -19.65 4.77 1.43
C ILE A 600 -18.98 6.12 1.66
N LYS A 601 -19.63 7.00 2.46
CA LYS A 601 -19.04 8.26 2.93
C LYS A 601 -18.32 8.02 4.25
N GLY A 602 -17.04 8.35 4.32
CA GLY A 602 -16.24 8.21 5.51
C GLY A 602 -15.49 9.49 5.90
N ILE A 603 -15.11 9.60 7.16
CA ILE A 603 -14.21 10.63 7.68
C ILE A 603 -12.90 9.96 8.08
N ILE A 604 -11.77 10.45 7.59
CA ILE A 604 -10.45 9.93 7.95
C ILE A 604 -10.18 10.22 9.43
N LEU A 605 -9.81 9.17 10.19
CA LEU A 605 -9.61 9.24 11.64
C LEU A 605 -8.18 9.63 12.02
N THR A 606 -7.18 9.37 11.19
CA THR A 606 -5.76 9.47 11.58
C THR A 606 -4.89 9.94 10.43
N GLY A 607 -3.74 10.55 10.74
CA GLY A 607 -2.75 11.02 9.78
C GLY A 607 -2.90 12.49 9.40
N THR A 608 -2.17 12.92 8.38
CA THR A 608 -2.14 14.31 7.88
C THR A 608 -3.50 14.77 7.36
N TYR A 609 -4.33 13.83 6.90
CA TYR A 609 -5.66 14.07 6.29
C TYR A 609 -6.81 13.84 7.26
N GLU A 610 -6.53 13.85 8.57
CA GLU A 610 -7.56 13.70 9.62
C GLU A 610 -8.71 14.69 9.45
N GLY A 611 -9.95 14.20 9.59
CA GLY A 611 -11.17 15.00 9.43
C GLY A 611 -11.62 15.18 7.98
N THR A 612 -10.83 14.78 6.99
CA THR A 612 -11.22 14.85 5.58
C THR A 612 -12.33 13.86 5.28
N VAL A 613 -13.35 14.35 4.57
CA VAL A 613 -14.47 13.53 4.09
C VAL A 613 -14.10 12.92 2.75
N VAL A 614 -14.31 11.62 2.64
CA VAL A 614 -14.01 10.84 1.41
C VAL A 614 -15.19 9.98 1.00
N ALA A 615 -15.26 9.67 -0.30
CA ALA A 615 -16.19 8.71 -0.88
C ALA A 615 -15.43 7.44 -1.28
N ILE A 616 -15.94 6.28 -0.90
CA ILE A 616 -15.32 4.99 -1.19
C ILE A 616 -16.26 4.25 -2.14
N PRO A 617 -15.91 4.05 -3.42
CA PRO A 617 -16.69 3.26 -4.37
C PRO A 617 -16.40 1.77 -4.21
N ARG A 618 -17.21 0.93 -4.83
CA ARG A 618 -16.85 -0.48 -5.08
C ARG A 618 -15.75 -0.53 -6.13
N ILE A 619 -14.75 -1.37 -5.88
CA ILE A 619 -13.64 -1.58 -6.82
C ILE A 619 -13.47 -3.06 -7.13
N ALA A 620 -12.92 -3.36 -8.30
CA ALA A 620 -12.56 -4.71 -8.70
C ALA A 620 -11.16 -5.03 -8.18
N LEU A 621 -11.03 -6.14 -7.46
CA LEU A 621 -9.80 -6.60 -6.83
C LEU A 621 -9.45 -7.99 -7.32
N ASN A 622 -8.24 -8.17 -7.84
CA ASN A 622 -7.75 -9.46 -8.30
C ASN A 622 -6.90 -10.09 -7.19
N PHE A 623 -7.14 -11.38 -6.93
CA PHE A 623 -6.45 -12.18 -5.92
C PHE A 623 -5.98 -13.50 -6.52
N SER A 624 -4.72 -13.82 -6.28
CA SER A 624 -4.11 -15.10 -6.63
C SER A 624 -3.31 -15.62 -5.43
N GLU A 625 -3.40 -16.90 -5.16
CA GLU A 625 -2.55 -17.61 -4.20
C GLU A 625 -2.06 -18.90 -4.86
N HIS A 626 -0.83 -19.31 -4.55
CA HIS A 626 -0.25 -20.56 -5.07
C HIS A 626 -1.07 -21.83 -4.83
N LYS A 627 -2.02 -21.74 -3.89
CA LYS A 627 -2.96 -22.79 -3.55
C LYS A 627 -3.99 -23.06 -4.64
N TRP A 628 -4.30 -22.05 -5.47
CA TRP A 628 -5.37 -22.09 -6.44
C TRP A 628 -4.80 -21.89 -7.86
N PRO A 629 -5.27 -22.66 -8.85
CA PRO A 629 -4.78 -22.55 -10.23
C PRO A 629 -5.41 -21.39 -10.99
N PHE A 630 -6.13 -20.49 -10.31
CA PHE A 630 -6.84 -19.36 -10.92
C PHE A 630 -6.59 -18.06 -10.16
N THR A 631 -6.83 -16.94 -10.84
CA THR A 631 -6.95 -15.62 -10.24
C THR A 631 -8.42 -15.26 -10.10
N MET A 632 -8.83 -14.92 -8.89
CA MET A 632 -10.20 -14.51 -8.57
C MET A 632 -10.32 -13.00 -8.65
N LYS A 633 -11.41 -12.49 -9.23
CA LYS A 633 -11.81 -11.09 -9.24
C LYS A 633 -13.01 -10.90 -8.34
N ARG A 634 -12.86 -10.09 -7.27
CA ARG A 634 -13.94 -9.68 -6.37
C ARG A 634 -14.24 -8.21 -6.51
N ARG A 635 -15.48 -7.84 -6.78
CA ARG A 635 -15.96 -6.47 -6.77
C ARG A 635 -16.70 -6.20 -5.48
N GLN A 636 -16.13 -5.36 -4.61
CA GLN A 636 -16.66 -5.01 -3.29
C GLN A 636 -16.06 -3.67 -2.84
N PHE A 637 -16.63 -3.07 -1.79
CA PHE A 637 -15.97 -1.99 -1.08
C PHE A 637 -14.64 -2.47 -0.47
N PRO A 638 -13.52 -1.81 -0.73
CA PRO A 638 -12.20 -2.24 -0.27
C PRO A 638 -11.96 -1.91 1.21
N VAL A 639 -12.89 -2.26 2.07
CA VAL A 639 -12.88 -1.92 3.49
C VAL A 639 -13.19 -3.14 4.37
N ARG A 640 -12.81 -3.04 5.63
CA ARG A 640 -13.22 -3.95 6.70
C ARG A 640 -13.48 -3.18 7.98
N LEU A 641 -14.26 -3.75 8.90
CA LEU A 641 -14.42 -3.19 10.26
C LEU A 641 -13.09 -3.10 10.99
N CYS A 642 -12.93 -2.08 11.85
CA CYS A 642 -11.68 -1.76 12.52
C CYS A 642 -11.82 -1.34 13.98
N TYR A 643 -12.67 -2.02 14.77
CA TYR A 643 -12.59 -2.01 16.23
C TYR A 643 -11.39 -2.82 16.70
N ALA A 644 -11.10 -3.91 16.01
CA ALA A 644 -9.91 -4.72 16.19
C ALA A 644 -9.08 -4.75 14.90
N MET A 645 -7.77 -4.94 15.05
CA MET A 645 -6.82 -5.09 13.94
C MET A 645 -5.71 -6.07 14.29
N THR A 646 -5.03 -6.60 13.28
CA THR A 646 -3.86 -7.43 13.52
C THR A 646 -2.67 -6.58 14.01
N ILE A 647 -1.77 -7.21 14.75
CA ILE A 647 -0.54 -6.57 15.24
C ILE A 647 0.21 -5.89 14.09
N ASN A 648 0.36 -6.57 12.94
CA ASN A 648 1.05 -6.04 11.78
C ASN A 648 0.39 -4.76 11.22
N LYS A 649 -0.95 -4.69 11.24
CA LYS A 649 -1.70 -3.51 10.77
C LYS A 649 -1.68 -2.34 11.78
N SER A 650 -1.34 -2.58 13.03
CA SER A 650 -1.20 -1.54 14.05
C SER A 650 0.15 -0.79 13.97
N GLN A 651 1.11 -1.31 13.19
CA GLN A 651 2.41 -0.67 13.03
C GLN A 651 2.27 0.75 12.43
N GLY A 652 3.06 1.70 12.93
CA GLY A 652 2.95 3.11 12.56
C GLY A 652 1.82 3.89 13.28
N GLN A 653 0.83 3.20 13.89
CA GLN A 653 -0.25 3.85 14.62
C GLN A 653 0.13 4.17 16.07
N THR A 654 -0.48 5.21 16.63
CA THR A 654 -0.40 5.54 18.06
C THR A 654 -1.80 5.51 18.65
N LEU A 655 -1.96 4.81 19.78
CA LEU A 655 -3.24 4.63 20.46
C LEU A 655 -3.15 5.16 21.89
N ASP A 656 -4.27 5.69 22.40
CA ASP A 656 -4.41 6.06 23.79
C ASP A 656 -4.81 4.85 24.65
N ARG A 657 -5.64 3.95 24.06
CA ARG A 657 -6.02 2.67 24.66
C ARG A 657 -5.88 1.53 23.66
N ALA A 658 -5.08 0.54 24.03
CA ALA A 658 -4.88 -0.68 23.29
C ALA A 658 -5.15 -1.90 24.17
N GLY A 659 -6.02 -2.78 23.71
CA GLY A 659 -6.26 -4.08 24.29
C GLY A 659 -5.51 -5.13 23.48
N VAL A 660 -4.54 -5.82 24.07
CA VAL A 660 -3.81 -6.90 23.39
C VAL A 660 -4.49 -8.22 23.74
N PHE A 661 -5.18 -8.81 22.77
CA PHE A 661 -5.83 -10.10 22.95
C PHE A 661 -5.02 -11.23 22.31
N LEU A 662 -4.57 -12.16 23.12
CA LEU A 662 -3.73 -13.28 22.72
C LEU A 662 -4.46 -14.62 22.97
N PRO A 663 -5.36 -15.05 22.06
CA PRO A 663 -5.96 -16.39 22.14
C PRO A 663 -4.92 -17.48 21.84
N LYS A 664 -3.86 -17.13 21.14
CA LYS A 664 -2.64 -17.91 20.90
C LYS A 664 -1.45 -16.95 21.01
N PRO A 665 -0.28 -17.44 21.41
CA PRO A 665 0.93 -16.62 21.47
C PRO A 665 1.29 -16.03 20.11
N VAL A 666 2.07 -14.94 20.13
CA VAL A 666 2.66 -14.36 18.91
C VAL A 666 3.64 -15.36 18.25
N PHE A 667 3.79 -15.27 16.94
CA PHE A 667 4.53 -16.27 16.15
C PHE A 667 5.69 -15.71 15.33
N SER A 668 5.81 -14.38 15.22
CA SER A 668 6.83 -13.73 14.40
C SER A 668 7.62 -12.69 15.21
N HIS A 669 8.85 -12.44 14.77
CA HIS A 669 9.73 -11.44 15.34
C HIS A 669 9.04 -10.08 15.52
N GLY A 670 9.23 -9.50 16.70
CA GLY A 670 8.81 -8.14 17.01
C GLY A 670 7.31 -7.93 17.20
N GLN A 671 6.46 -8.94 16.99
CA GLN A 671 5.01 -8.77 17.12
C GLN A 671 4.59 -8.26 18.51
N LEU A 672 5.13 -8.85 19.58
CA LEU A 672 4.79 -8.43 20.93
C LEU A 672 5.25 -6.99 21.19
N TYR A 673 6.48 -6.66 20.78
CA TYR A 673 7.01 -5.30 20.86
C TYR A 673 6.15 -4.28 20.09
N VAL A 674 5.72 -4.61 18.88
CA VAL A 674 4.83 -3.73 18.10
C VAL A 674 3.53 -3.50 18.85
N ALA A 675 2.88 -4.56 19.37
CA ALA A 675 1.62 -4.43 20.10
C ALA A 675 1.71 -3.50 21.32
N ILE A 676 2.75 -3.68 22.16
CA ILE A 676 2.91 -2.88 23.39
C ILE A 676 3.42 -1.46 23.15
N SER A 677 4.16 -1.24 22.05
CA SER A 677 4.69 0.09 21.71
C SER A 677 3.65 1.01 21.04
N ARG A 678 2.41 0.55 20.90
CA ARG A 678 1.33 1.39 20.30
C ARG A 678 0.83 2.45 21.27
N VAL A 679 0.95 2.26 22.56
CA VAL A 679 0.47 3.18 23.58
C VAL A 679 1.59 4.08 24.14
N ARG A 680 1.19 5.23 24.67
CA ARG A 680 2.11 6.19 25.27
C ARG A 680 2.37 5.92 26.76
N SER A 681 1.48 5.18 27.43
CA SER A 681 1.56 4.91 28.87
C SER A 681 1.01 3.53 29.21
N ALA A 682 1.46 2.98 30.34
CA ALA A 682 0.99 1.71 30.89
C ALA A 682 -0.53 1.73 31.20
N ALA A 683 -1.08 2.89 31.55
CA ALA A 683 -2.51 3.04 31.83
C ALA A 683 -3.39 2.72 30.61
N GLY A 684 -2.88 2.98 29.39
CA GLY A 684 -3.58 2.70 28.13
C GLY A 684 -3.46 1.26 27.63
N LEU A 685 -2.73 0.37 28.31
CA LEU A 685 -2.46 -0.99 27.86
C LEU A 685 -3.08 -2.03 28.77
N ARG A 686 -3.77 -3.02 28.21
CA ARG A 686 -4.18 -4.25 28.91
C ARG A 686 -4.05 -5.43 27.98
N PHE A 687 -3.78 -6.59 28.63
CA PHE A 687 -3.71 -7.90 27.99
C PHE A 687 -4.90 -8.76 28.43
N LEU A 688 -5.40 -9.54 27.49
CA LEU A 688 -6.23 -10.69 27.76
C LEU A 688 -5.54 -11.89 27.11
N ILE A 689 -5.05 -12.81 27.93
CA ILE A 689 -4.23 -13.94 27.47
C ILE A 689 -5.01 -15.21 27.78
N HIS A 690 -5.20 -16.07 26.77
CA HIS A 690 -5.75 -17.39 26.93
C HIS A 690 -4.60 -18.38 26.75
N ASN A 691 -4.23 -19.02 27.87
CA ASN A 691 -3.25 -20.09 27.90
C ASN A 691 -3.93 -21.42 28.22
N ASP A 692 -3.30 -22.52 27.80
CA ASP A 692 -3.67 -23.84 28.30
C ASP A 692 -3.48 -23.86 29.82
N SER A 693 -4.31 -24.68 30.50
CA SER A 693 -4.35 -24.75 31.98
C SER A 693 -3.04 -25.09 32.66
N SER A 694 -2.01 -25.46 31.91
CA SER A 694 -0.64 -25.73 32.40
C SER A 694 0.23 -24.49 32.55
N LEU A 695 -0.15 -23.34 32.00
CA LEU A 695 0.66 -22.11 32.00
C LEU A 695 0.03 -21.01 32.86
N PRO A 696 0.83 -20.14 33.47
CA PRO A 696 0.32 -18.96 34.18
C PRO A 696 -0.51 -18.07 33.24
N THR A 697 -1.55 -17.45 33.76
CA THR A 697 -2.48 -16.59 32.99
C THR A 697 -1.82 -15.31 32.47
N ASN A 698 -0.66 -14.92 33.01
CA ASN A 698 0.12 -13.76 32.59
C ASN A 698 1.35 -14.10 31.75
N CYS A 699 1.50 -15.35 31.31
CA CYS A 699 2.66 -15.81 30.54
C CYS A 699 2.34 -15.79 29.04
N THR A 700 3.27 -15.33 28.21
CA THR A 700 3.14 -15.37 26.73
C THR A 700 4.52 -15.53 26.08
N LYS A 701 4.53 -15.97 24.82
CA LYS A 701 5.78 -16.04 24.04
C LYS A 701 6.23 -14.65 23.60
N ASN A 702 7.54 -14.43 23.60
CA ASN A 702 8.19 -13.31 22.92
C ASN A 702 9.16 -13.86 21.87
N VAL A 703 8.99 -13.44 20.63
CA VAL A 703 9.82 -13.89 19.48
C VAL A 703 10.76 -12.76 19.08
N VAL A 704 12.05 -12.94 19.33
CA VAL A 704 13.09 -11.94 19.03
C VAL A 704 14.28 -12.63 18.35
N TYR A 705 14.66 -12.13 17.17
CA TYR A 705 15.82 -12.61 16.42
C TYR A 705 17.04 -11.75 16.79
N THR A 706 17.82 -12.20 17.77
CA THR A 706 18.93 -11.44 18.37
C THR A 706 20.12 -11.23 17.45
N GLU A 707 20.25 -12.03 16.36
CA GLU A 707 21.31 -11.92 15.36
C GLU A 707 21.30 -10.57 14.65
N LEU A 708 20.12 -9.99 14.46
CA LEU A 708 19.98 -8.66 13.86
C LEU A 708 20.73 -7.58 14.63
N TYR A 709 20.74 -7.71 15.97
CA TYR A 709 21.39 -6.70 16.82
C TYR A 709 22.92 -6.87 16.85
N SER A 710 23.41 -8.10 16.79
CA SER A 710 24.86 -8.35 16.73
C SER A 710 25.45 -7.79 15.43
N GLU A 711 24.77 -7.90 14.32
CA GLU A 711 25.21 -7.35 13.02
C GLU A 711 25.18 -5.81 12.98
N LEU A 712 24.24 -5.17 13.70
CA LEU A 712 24.20 -3.72 13.86
C LEU A 712 25.38 -3.19 14.69
N ILE A 713 25.83 -3.95 15.72
CA ILE A 713 26.94 -3.56 16.59
C ILE A 713 28.28 -3.61 15.84
N PHE A 714 28.49 -4.59 14.96
CA PHE A 714 29.74 -4.71 14.18
C PHE A 714 30.03 -3.51 13.28
N GLN A 715 29.02 -2.81 12.77
CA GLN A 715 29.21 -1.60 11.95
C GLN A 715 29.40 -0.32 12.79
N GLY A 716 28.82 -0.26 13.99
CA GLY A 716 28.97 0.90 14.88
C GLY A 716 30.37 1.04 15.49
N ASN A 717 31.19 0.00 15.49
CA ASN A 717 32.52 0.02 16.09
C ASN A 717 33.62 0.64 15.20
N SER A 718 33.36 0.94 13.95
CA SER A 718 34.32 1.65 13.08
C SER A 718 34.35 3.17 13.30
N GLU A 719 33.40 3.77 14.02
CA GLU A 719 33.35 5.18 14.39
C GLU A 719 32.87 5.39 15.86
N GLY A 720 33.56 4.80 16.83
CA GLY A 720 33.60 5.25 18.22
C GLY A 720 32.31 5.42 19.00
N PHE A 721 31.27 4.60 18.82
CA PHE A 721 30.05 4.66 19.62
C PHE A 721 29.96 3.50 20.61
N PHE A 722 30.20 3.78 21.91
CA PHE A 722 30.06 2.83 23.00
C PHE A 722 28.57 2.59 23.33
N PHE A 723 28.10 1.37 23.09
CA PHE A 723 26.92 0.83 23.78
C PHE A 723 27.34 0.39 25.19
N ASN A 724 27.06 1.21 26.21
CA ASN A 724 27.25 0.84 27.60
C ASN A 724 26.09 -0.06 28.04
N SER A 725 26.18 -1.35 27.79
CA SER A 725 25.46 -2.37 28.52
C SER A 725 26.37 -3.61 28.66
N ARG A 726 26.84 -3.85 29.90
CA ARG A 726 27.55 -5.07 30.25
C ARG A 726 26.66 -6.29 29.97
N LEU A 727 26.85 -6.89 28.81
CA LEU A 727 26.44 -8.27 28.55
C LEU A 727 27.67 -9.14 28.75
N HIS A 728 27.76 -9.80 29.89
CA HIS A 728 28.63 -10.94 30.05
C HIS A 728 28.14 -12.07 29.14
N ILE A 729 28.70 -12.17 27.94
CA ILE A 729 28.59 -13.35 27.10
C ILE A 729 29.93 -14.07 27.24
N SER A 730 29.93 -15.19 27.95
CA SER A 730 31.02 -16.15 27.91
C SER A 730 31.10 -16.73 26.50
N SER A 731 32.21 -16.50 25.82
CA SER A 731 32.54 -17.00 24.48
C SER A 731 32.73 -18.50 24.46
N PRO A 732 32.17 -19.24 23.51
CA PRO A 732 32.78 -20.42 22.96
C PRO A 732 33.55 -20.07 21.70
N SER A 733 34.76 -20.57 21.65
CA SER A 733 35.80 -20.55 20.63
C SER A 733 35.28 -20.73 19.19
N LEU A 734 35.69 -19.84 18.31
CA LEU A 734 35.70 -20.01 16.86
C LEU A 734 36.75 -21.03 16.40
N PRO A 735 36.46 -21.83 15.38
CA PRO A 735 37.34 -21.79 14.22
C PRO A 735 36.59 -21.78 12.88
N TYR A 736 37.33 -21.37 11.88
CA TYR A 736 37.22 -21.49 10.42
C TYR A 736 36.80 -20.28 9.64
N ILE A 737 37.84 -19.65 9.10
CA ILE A 737 37.93 -18.87 7.88
C ILE A 737 37.54 -19.77 6.69
N PHE A 738 36.50 -19.41 5.95
CA PHE A 738 36.31 -19.91 4.59
C PHE A 738 36.33 -18.76 3.60
N SER A 739 37.35 -18.77 2.76
CA SER A 739 37.48 -18.00 1.53
C SER A 739 36.40 -18.44 0.53
N TYR A 740 35.52 -17.53 0.13
CA TYR A 740 34.65 -17.71 -1.02
C TYR A 740 35.25 -16.97 -2.24
N HIS A 741 36.00 -17.73 -3.06
CA HIS A 741 36.20 -17.44 -4.46
C HIS A 741 35.50 -18.54 -5.27
N TYR A 742 34.83 -18.10 -6.35
CA TYR A 742 34.20 -18.92 -7.40
C TYR A 742 32.86 -19.59 -7.04
N LEU A 743 31.78 -19.00 -7.63
CA LEU A 743 30.76 -19.68 -8.45
C LEU A 743 29.67 -18.64 -8.85
N TYR A 744 29.95 -17.94 -9.96
CA TYR A 744 28.92 -17.31 -10.76
C TYR A 744 29.21 -17.55 -12.24
N SER A 745 28.69 -18.63 -12.75
CA SER A 745 28.42 -18.78 -14.18
C SER A 745 27.36 -19.86 -14.37
N ARG A 746 26.34 -19.51 -15.16
CA ARG A 746 25.23 -20.31 -15.70
C ARG A 746 23.99 -20.43 -14.87
N THR A 747 23.01 -19.79 -15.39
CA THR A 747 21.71 -20.17 -15.99
C THR A 747 20.62 -19.17 -15.68
N TRP A 748 20.31 -18.34 -16.64
CA TRP A 748 18.98 -17.79 -16.89
C TRP A 748 18.88 -17.57 -18.42
N THR A 749 18.35 -18.53 -19.12
CA THR A 749 17.64 -18.33 -20.40
C THR A 749 16.16 -18.39 -20.14
#